data_f92aee829f6d3ca5ba8663a34d8a5cca
#
_entry.id   f92aee829f6d3ca5ba8663a34d8a5cca
#
_cell.length_a   1.000
_cell.length_b   1.000
_cell.length_c   1.000
_cell.angle_alpha   90.00
_cell.angle_beta   90.00
_cell.angle_gamma   90.00
#
_symmetry.space_group_name_H-M   'P 1'
#
loop_
_entity.id
_entity.type
_entity.pdbx_description
1 polymer ?
#
loop_
_entity_poly.entity_id
_entity_poly.type
_entity_poly.pdbx_seq_one_letter_code
_entity_poly.pdbx_strand_id
1 'polypeptide(L)'
;MITFGPVRPLSRGIWLCLLTLCTIAQPSFSQVSGNPKQLQQDGVARVDRWLTHVRQTGDASGTVSDLTIAYNELKVSLDLFVQQKDFADASWSAIKMGDILRYTNRWGEGGPLYQNAIELAKHANRTDYQTKALSRLAYSEMKSGDIDGARGHSRDSIRVGENCGNREFYFEALDVASEIEVKSGNLVAAGEYLDRALAMSSQIEDKQQLYLAYSDRGDIYEKIAEKCDYQHNFDVCYQSIELSRTNYQKALAITQELGYNFLSRTFQDILNNLDARKALIQKTQESYQSTAYAKQFNPQVPKDVLVTESFTTGAANPATLALLENAVKGVQAWQARLQQQGMIVQDLNPSDLSLQGQLAEMKGNEGEALAKYEQSVALLEKDRRKLRDEQARGAFLEDKINDYYRPAMILLSRMQYPKAFALLERARSRAMADLLATRSLDLETPRDSVLFSELQTLRASIAAKQEKLFNFISSESRDQHTKEIVGLENEISGLQQQYQELETQIAKEAPKLKELTSSEPVSLESVQRAASAGHYDMLYYVVTETAVILWHINGTEVQVKNVFLPHSELISKAAALQNSLVAAKKTPDVKFDDTMSRQLFLFLIQPALAYIKSNHIVIVAQEELTSIPFQSLLDPATGKFLGETHALSYAPSATVLATLDQKSNLKNVHLLAAADPAIADASAEVEAIGKLYPGRSKVVSNNLVSKPEIESLVSNYNAVHLSVHGKFNAGDPLLSYLDLKPAPPADGRLTAAEMFGLPLQKNSLVVLSACETGKVQETHASEALGMVRSLLYAGASTLVLSSWEVNAASTRLWMESFYREGQSTNPAEAARLALVAVKSHPEYSHPFYWAAFVMTGK
;
A
#
# COMPACT_ATOMS: atom_id res chain seq x y z
N MET A 1 7.17 12.61 25.88
CA MET A 1 6.48 13.55 24.97
C MET A 1 5.32 12.83 24.35
N ILE A 2 4.12 13.32 24.53
CA ILE A 2 2.88 12.66 24.16
C ILE A 2 2.64 12.99 22.70
N THR A 3 2.87 12.04 21.81
CA THR A 3 2.43 12.16 20.42
C THR A 3 0.98 11.68 20.37
N PHE A 4 0.09 12.60 20.06
CA PHE A 4 -1.28 12.28 19.71
C PHE A 4 -1.24 11.56 18.36
N GLY A 5 -1.58 10.28 18.35
CA GLY A 5 -1.99 9.64 17.12
C GLY A 5 -3.15 10.44 16.52
N PRO A 6 -3.27 10.54 15.20
CA PRO A 6 -4.30 11.34 14.58
C PRO A 6 -5.67 10.86 15.05
N VAL A 7 -6.38 11.68 15.78
CA VAL A 7 -7.82 11.56 15.94
C VAL A 7 -8.35 11.79 14.52
N ARG A 8 -8.63 10.70 13.80
CA ARG A 8 -9.20 10.79 12.44
C ARG A 8 -10.43 11.68 12.50
N PRO A 9 -10.53 12.69 11.65
CA PRO A 9 -11.65 13.60 11.65
C PRO A 9 -12.95 12.82 11.41
N LEU A 10 -13.91 13.09 12.23
CA LEU A 10 -15.27 12.53 12.21
C LEU A 10 -16.13 12.92 10.99
N SER A 11 -15.58 13.65 10.01
CA SER A 11 -16.21 13.75 8.69
C SER A 11 -16.34 12.35 8.06
N ARG A 12 -15.38 11.45 8.33
CA ARG A 12 -15.48 10.00 8.11
C ARG A 12 -16.22 9.27 9.24
N GLY A 13 -16.27 9.80 10.44
CA GLY A 13 -16.93 9.19 11.60
C GLY A 13 -18.47 9.16 11.50
N ILE A 14 -19.09 10.10 10.80
CA ILE A 14 -20.53 10.01 10.47
C ILE A 14 -20.79 8.83 9.53
N TRP A 15 -19.86 8.52 8.66
CA TRP A 15 -19.89 7.33 7.82
C TRP A 15 -19.51 6.05 8.57
N LEU A 16 -18.72 6.10 9.63
CA LEU A 16 -18.39 4.95 10.47
C LEU A 16 -19.56 4.50 11.38
N CYS A 17 -20.42 5.40 11.81
CA CYS A 17 -21.64 5.05 12.56
C CYS A 17 -22.70 4.34 11.70
N LEU A 18 -22.53 4.25 10.38
CA LEU A 18 -23.48 3.62 9.45
C LEU A 18 -23.13 2.17 9.08
N LEU A 19 -22.17 1.56 9.75
CA LEU A 19 -21.52 0.33 9.32
C LEU A 19 -22.25 -0.98 9.57
N THR A 20 -23.50 -1.00 10.02
CA THR A 20 -24.29 -2.24 10.08
C THR A 20 -25.76 -1.96 9.89
N LEU A 21 -26.22 -1.99 8.66
CA LEU A 21 -27.64 -2.13 8.38
C LEU A 21 -27.93 -3.37 7.55
N CYS A 22 -28.40 -4.34 8.30
CA CYS A 22 -29.36 -5.40 8.03
C CYS A 22 -29.71 -5.71 6.58
N THR A 23 -29.71 -7.00 6.31
CA THR A 23 -30.65 -7.58 5.35
C THR A 23 -32.01 -6.92 5.52
N ILE A 24 -32.40 -6.06 4.57
CA ILE A 24 -33.77 -5.63 4.44
C ILE A 24 -34.56 -6.92 4.19
N ALA A 25 -35.24 -7.42 5.22
CA ALA A 25 -36.24 -8.45 5.04
C ALA A 25 -37.19 -7.95 3.91
N GLN A 26 -37.35 -8.73 2.85
CA GLN A 26 -38.30 -8.38 1.80
C GLN A 26 -39.66 -8.36 2.45
N PRO A 27 -40.31 -7.20 2.65
CA PRO A 27 -41.71 -7.21 3.06
C PRO A 27 -42.49 -7.75 1.88
N SER A 28 -43.48 -8.58 2.18
CA SER A 28 -44.45 -9.08 1.24
C SER A 28 -44.98 -7.94 0.36
N PHE A 29 -44.91 -8.11 -0.94
CA PHE A 29 -45.39 -7.19 -1.96
C PHE A 29 -46.92 -7.02 -1.82
N SER A 30 -47.38 -6.06 -1.03
CA SER A 30 -48.73 -5.61 -1.07
C SER A 30 -48.82 -4.10 -0.85
N GLN A 31 -49.18 -3.39 -1.92
CA GLN A 31 -49.79 -2.06 -1.94
C GLN A 31 -48.84 -0.84 -1.78
N VAL A 32 -47.88 -0.68 -2.70
CA VAL A 32 -47.49 0.68 -3.09
C VAL A 32 -48.08 0.92 -4.49
N SER A 33 -49.20 1.61 -4.57
CA SER A 33 -49.81 2.04 -5.83
C SER A 33 -49.95 3.56 -5.79
N GLY A 34 -49.44 4.25 -6.82
CA GLY A 34 -49.53 5.71 -6.86
C GLY A 34 -48.97 6.28 -8.16
N ASN A 35 -49.08 7.59 -8.30
CA ASN A 35 -48.41 8.34 -9.35
C ASN A 35 -46.89 8.20 -9.21
N PRO A 36 -46.15 7.77 -10.26
CA PRO A 36 -44.71 7.53 -10.16
C PRO A 36 -43.91 8.77 -9.71
N LYS A 37 -44.31 9.95 -10.13
CA LYS A 37 -43.70 11.21 -9.73
C LYS A 37 -43.88 11.54 -8.26
N GLN A 38 -45.07 11.26 -7.72
CA GLN A 38 -45.33 11.44 -6.29
C GLN A 38 -44.53 10.43 -5.45
N LEU A 39 -44.51 9.16 -5.84
CA LEU A 39 -43.70 8.13 -5.16
C LEU A 39 -42.22 8.49 -5.15
N GLN A 40 -41.69 9.00 -6.27
CA GLN A 40 -40.30 9.47 -6.35
C GLN A 40 -40.04 10.62 -5.36
N GLN A 41 -40.91 11.62 -5.33
CA GLN A 41 -40.82 12.77 -4.45
C GLN A 41 -40.89 12.38 -2.98
N ASP A 42 -41.82 11.51 -2.62
CA ASP A 42 -42.01 11.04 -1.24
C ASP A 42 -40.78 10.23 -0.77
N GLY A 43 -40.25 9.34 -1.61
CA GLY A 43 -39.06 8.58 -1.33
C GLY A 43 -37.82 9.46 -1.13
N VAL A 44 -37.61 10.44 -2.01
CA VAL A 44 -36.50 11.41 -1.88
C VAL A 44 -36.66 12.23 -0.61
N ALA A 45 -37.84 12.75 -0.31
CA ALA A 45 -38.11 13.56 0.87
C ALA A 45 -37.85 12.78 2.19
N ARG A 46 -38.11 11.46 2.21
CA ARG A 46 -37.78 10.61 3.37
C ARG A 46 -36.27 10.51 3.57
N VAL A 47 -35.49 10.30 2.51
CA VAL A 47 -34.03 10.26 2.56
C VAL A 47 -33.47 11.57 3.07
N ASP A 48 -33.96 12.69 2.57
CA ASP A 48 -33.45 14.04 2.96
C ASP A 48 -33.76 14.34 4.43
N ARG A 49 -34.96 13.98 4.93
CA ARG A 49 -35.30 14.11 6.36
C ARG A 49 -34.37 13.28 7.24
N TRP A 50 -34.09 12.04 6.85
CA TRP A 50 -33.20 11.15 7.55
C TRP A 50 -31.76 11.73 7.60
N LEU A 51 -31.23 12.19 6.46
CA LEU A 51 -29.91 12.81 6.38
C LEU A 51 -29.81 14.04 7.27
N THR A 52 -30.83 14.89 7.27
CA THR A 52 -30.87 16.08 8.11
C THR A 52 -30.84 15.72 9.58
N HIS A 53 -31.60 14.74 10.00
CA HIS A 53 -31.59 14.25 11.39
C HIS A 53 -30.23 13.74 11.81
N VAL A 54 -29.59 12.90 10.99
CA VAL A 54 -28.23 12.37 11.29
C VAL A 54 -27.20 13.48 11.43
N ARG A 55 -27.24 14.50 10.57
CA ARG A 55 -26.28 15.63 10.60
C ARG A 55 -26.46 16.53 11.82
N GLN A 56 -27.69 16.65 12.32
CA GLN A 56 -27.99 17.45 13.53
C GLN A 56 -27.64 16.71 14.81
N THR A 57 -27.90 15.41 14.87
CA THR A 57 -27.87 14.64 16.12
C THR A 57 -26.72 13.64 16.21
N GLY A 58 -26.14 13.24 15.08
CA GLY A 58 -25.21 12.10 15.00
C GLY A 58 -25.91 10.73 15.13
N ASP A 59 -27.25 10.70 15.27
CA ASP A 59 -28.03 9.48 15.47
C ASP A 59 -28.63 8.96 14.14
N ALA A 60 -28.06 7.87 13.63
CA ALA A 60 -28.53 7.20 12.40
C ALA A 60 -29.66 6.18 12.67
N SER A 61 -29.99 5.89 13.92
CA SER A 61 -30.88 4.78 14.29
C SER A 61 -32.38 5.10 14.22
N GLY A 62 -32.75 6.38 14.33
CA GLY A 62 -34.16 6.78 14.60
C GLY A 62 -35.14 6.54 13.48
N THR A 63 -34.70 6.23 12.23
CA THR A 63 -35.58 6.25 11.05
C THR A 63 -35.18 5.28 9.94
N VAL A 64 -34.58 4.15 10.27
CA VAL A 64 -34.22 3.12 9.28
C VAL A 64 -35.41 2.57 8.54
N SER A 65 -36.57 2.49 9.19
CA SER A 65 -37.84 2.16 8.55
C SER A 65 -38.17 3.10 7.40
N ASP A 66 -37.88 4.40 7.53
CA ASP A 66 -38.08 5.40 6.49
C ASP A 66 -37.24 5.14 5.25
N LEU A 67 -35.99 4.69 5.39
CA LEU A 67 -35.11 4.34 4.25
C LEU A 67 -35.62 3.10 3.51
N THR A 68 -36.17 2.11 4.23
CA THR A 68 -36.79 0.93 3.61
C THR A 68 -38.03 1.31 2.82
N ILE A 69 -38.89 2.17 3.38
CA ILE A 69 -40.10 2.69 2.69
C ILE A 69 -39.67 3.50 1.47
N ALA A 70 -38.73 4.41 1.62
CA ALA A 70 -38.20 5.22 0.53
C ALA A 70 -37.64 4.37 -0.63
N TYR A 71 -36.88 3.31 -0.30
CA TYR A 71 -36.34 2.39 -1.30
C TYR A 71 -37.48 1.72 -2.12
N ASN A 72 -38.54 1.25 -1.45
CA ASN A 72 -39.67 0.60 -2.11
C ASN A 72 -40.47 1.60 -2.96
N GLU A 73 -40.72 2.81 -2.47
CA GLU A 73 -41.38 3.89 -3.23
C GLU A 73 -40.58 4.22 -4.50
N LEU A 74 -39.27 4.37 -4.40
CA LEU A 74 -38.39 4.65 -5.53
C LEU A 74 -38.28 3.48 -6.51
N LYS A 75 -38.33 2.23 -6.04
CA LYS A 75 -38.34 1.04 -6.89
C LYS A 75 -39.61 0.97 -7.73
N VAL A 76 -40.81 1.16 -7.12
CA VAL A 76 -42.07 1.20 -7.85
C VAL A 76 -42.08 2.35 -8.85
N SER A 77 -41.57 3.52 -8.47
CA SER A 77 -41.47 4.68 -9.35
C SER A 77 -40.56 4.39 -10.55
N LEU A 78 -39.41 3.76 -10.34
CA LEU A 78 -38.47 3.36 -11.40
C LEU A 78 -39.17 2.43 -12.43
N ASP A 79 -39.79 1.37 -11.95
CA ASP A 79 -40.48 0.41 -12.82
C ASP A 79 -41.58 1.08 -13.66
N LEU A 80 -42.39 1.98 -13.07
CA LEU A 80 -43.43 2.72 -13.75
C LEU A 80 -42.87 3.73 -14.78
N PHE A 81 -41.80 4.46 -14.46
CA PHE A 81 -41.18 5.39 -15.39
C PHE A 81 -40.54 4.67 -16.58
N VAL A 82 -39.91 3.50 -16.36
CA VAL A 82 -39.40 2.67 -17.47
C VAL A 82 -40.52 2.23 -18.39
N GLN A 83 -41.69 1.78 -17.85
CA GLN A 83 -42.86 1.43 -18.65
C GLN A 83 -43.41 2.61 -19.45
N GLN A 84 -43.38 3.81 -18.87
CA GLN A 84 -43.82 5.05 -19.52
C GLN A 84 -42.78 5.63 -20.48
N LYS A 85 -41.58 5.03 -20.57
CA LYS A 85 -40.39 5.53 -21.32
C LYS A 85 -39.93 6.91 -20.87
N ASP A 86 -40.18 7.28 -19.62
CA ASP A 86 -39.62 8.45 -18.99
C ASP A 86 -38.26 8.06 -18.36
N PHE A 87 -37.24 7.96 -19.23
CA PHE A 87 -35.94 7.52 -18.83
C PHE A 87 -35.20 8.53 -17.94
N ALA A 88 -35.55 9.80 -17.97
CA ALA A 88 -34.98 10.82 -17.10
C ALA A 88 -35.37 10.60 -15.63
N ASP A 89 -36.64 10.51 -15.35
CA ASP A 89 -37.12 10.27 -13.99
C ASP A 89 -36.82 8.83 -13.52
N ALA A 90 -36.75 7.85 -14.42
CA ALA A 90 -36.31 6.51 -14.14
C ALA A 90 -34.82 6.51 -13.67
N SER A 91 -33.95 7.23 -14.39
CA SER A 91 -32.53 7.38 -14.00
C SER A 91 -32.39 8.00 -12.61
N TRP A 92 -33.13 9.05 -12.32
CA TRP A 92 -33.11 9.70 -11.00
C TRP A 92 -33.58 8.78 -9.88
N SER A 93 -34.63 7.98 -10.09
CA SER A 93 -35.05 6.98 -9.12
C SER A 93 -33.97 5.93 -8.85
N ALA A 94 -33.32 5.44 -9.88
CA ALA A 94 -32.23 4.47 -9.75
C ALA A 94 -31.01 5.06 -8.98
N ILE A 95 -30.62 6.33 -9.24
CA ILE A 95 -29.58 7.04 -8.48
C ILE A 95 -29.97 7.07 -7.00
N LYS A 96 -31.18 7.50 -6.68
CA LYS A 96 -31.65 7.63 -5.29
C LYS A 96 -31.73 6.30 -4.56
N MET A 97 -32.13 5.21 -5.24
CA MET A 97 -32.08 3.85 -4.67
C MET A 97 -30.61 3.45 -4.34
N GLY A 98 -29.70 3.70 -5.26
CA GLY A 98 -28.26 3.48 -5.03
C GLY A 98 -27.73 4.31 -3.85
N ASP A 99 -28.16 5.57 -3.72
CA ASP A 99 -27.81 6.43 -2.59
C ASP A 99 -28.30 5.86 -1.24
N ILE A 100 -29.47 5.26 -1.17
CA ILE A 100 -29.96 4.57 0.05
C ILE A 100 -29.02 3.40 0.41
N LEU A 101 -28.63 2.58 -0.58
CA LEU A 101 -27.68 1.49 -0.35
C LEU A 101 -26.31 2.01 0.07
N ARG A 102 -25.86 3.12 -0.50
CA ARG A 102 -24.64 3.82 -0.08
C ARG A 102 -24.74 4.30 1.37
N TYR A 103 -25.82 4.89 1.80
CA TYR A 103 -26.04 5.34 3.18
C TYR A 103 -26.13 4.17 4.17
N THR A 104 -26.52 2.99 3.71
CA THR A 104 -26.57 1.76 4.51
C THR A 104 -25.35 0.86 4.33
N ASN A 105 -24.27 1.41 3.77
CA ASN A 105 -22.97 0.76 3.58
C ASN A 105 -22.98 -0.52 2.71
N ARG A 106 -23.99 -0.62 1.84
CA ARG A 106 -24.18 -1.74 0.90
C ARG A 106 -23.62 -1.40 -0.47
N TRP A 107 -22.33 -1.05 -0.52
CA TRP A 107 -21.64 -0.50 -1.70
C TRP A 107 -21.75 -1.41 -2.92
N GLY A 108 -21.50 -2.71 -2.77
CA GLY A 108 -21.54 -3.66 -3.87
C GLY A 108 -22.93 -3.84 -4.48
N GLU A 109 -24.00 -3.55 -3.73
CA GLU A 109 -25.38 -3.63 -4.24
C GLU A 109 -25.83 -2.32 -4.90
N GLY A 110 -25.17 -1.21 -4.58
CA GLY A 110 -25.43 0.09 -5.21
C GLY A 110 -24.90 0.19 -6.64
N GLY A 111 -23.77 -0.46 -6.94
CA GLY A 111 -23.12 -0.40 -8.24
C GLY A 111 -24.03 -0.70 -9.43
N PRO A 112 -24.75 -1.83 -9.46
CA PRO A 112 -25.70 -2.15 -10.54
C PRO A 112 -26.81 -1.11 -10.75
N LEU A 113 -27.27 -0.45 -9.67
CA LEU A 113 -28.27 0.60 -9.78
C LEU A 113 -27.72 1.86 -10.43
N TYR A 114 -26.48 2.24 -10.10
CA TYR A 114 -25.81 3.37 -10.75
C TYR A 114 -25.47 3.07 -12.21
N GLN A 115 -25.07 1.85 -12.55
CA GLN A 115 -24.89 1.42 -13.95
C GLN A 115 -26.19 1.52 -14.73
N ASN A 116 -27.30 1.02 -14.19
CA ASN A 116 -28.64 1.18 -14.80
C ASN A 116 -29.00 2.66 -14.97
N ALA A 117 -28.72 3.49 -13.96
CA ALA A 117 -28.98 4.93 -14.02
C ALA A 117 -28.19 5.63 -15.13
N ILE A 118 -26.93 5.23 -15.37
CA ILE A 118 -26.10 5.75 -16.47
C ILE A 118 -26.74 5.45 -17.81
N GLU A 119 -27.19 4.23 -18.06
CA GLU A 119 -27.83 3.86 -19.32
C GLU A 119 -29.16 4.59 -19.52
N LEU A 120 -29.97 4.68 -18.49
CA LEU A 120 -31.23 5.45 -18.53
C LEU A 120 -30.97 6.94 -18.82
N ALA A 121 -29.93 7.53 -18.19
CA ALA A 121 -29.56 8.92 -18.44
C ALA A 121 -29.09 9.15 -19.89
N LYS A 122 -28.33 8.22 -20.47
CA LYS A 122 -27.94 8.23 -21.89
C LYS A 122 -29.16 8.22 -22.80
N HIS A 123 -30.10 7.33 -22.56
CA HIS A 123 -31.35 7.27 -23.34
C HIS A 123 -32.20 8.54 -23.22
N ALA A 124 -32.16 9.21 -22.07
CA ALA A 124 -32.83 10.49 -21.84
C ALA A 124 -32.05 11.71 -22.34
N ASN A 125 -30.82 11.53 -22.82
CA ASN A 125 -29.87 12.62 -23.16
C ASN A 125 -29.65 13.60 -21.99
N ARG A 126 -29.60 13.06 -20.73
CA ARG A 126 -29.41 13.81 -19.49
C ARG A 126 -27.95 13.64 -19.01
N THR A 127 -27.07 14.48 -19.58
CA THR A 127 -25.62 14.49 -19.23
C THR A 127 -25.38 14.82 -17.76
N ASP A 128 -26.25 15.60 -17.13
CA ASP A 128 -26.20 15.90 -15.71
C ASP A 128 -26.47 14.67 -14.83
N TYR A 129 -27.49 13.86 -15.13
CA TYR A 129 -27.77 12.62 -14.41
C TYR A 129 -26.71 11.57 -14.70
N GLN A 130 -26.17 11.53 -15.93
CA GLN A 130 -25.07 10.66 -16.27
C GLN A 130 -23.83 11.00 -15.42
N THR A 131 -23.49 12.28 -15.29
CA THR A 131 -22.38 12.75 -14.43
C THR A 131 -22.59 12.30 -12.99
N LYS A 132 -23.78 12.52 -12.43
CA LYS A 132 -24.13 12.14 -11.06
C LYS A 132 -24.00 10.62 -10.85
N ALA A 133 -24.54 9.83 -11.75
CA ALA A 133 -24.51 8.36 -11.64
C ALA A 133 -23.10 7.80 -11.77
N LEU A 134 -22.27 8.32 -12.69
CA LEU A 134 -20.86 7.95 -12.84
C LEU A 134 -20.04 8.29 -11.58
N SER A 135 -20.25 9.47 -11.01
CA SER A 135 -19.61 9.87 -9.76
C SER A 135 -19.99 8.93 -8.60
N ARG A 136 -21.26 8.56 -8.49
CA ARG A 136 -21.73 7.62 -7.46
C ARG A 136 -21.21 6.20 -7.66
N LEU A 137 -21.12 5.74 -8.91
CA LEU A 137 -20.53 4.44 -9.23
C LEU A 137 -19.06 4.43 -8.84
N ALA A 138 -18.28 5.44 -9.26
CA ALA A 138 -16.89 5.57 -8.90
C ALA A 138 -16.65 5.57 -7.38
N TYR A 139 -17.49 6.30 -6.64
CA TYR A 139 -17.44 6.30 -5.18
C TYR A 139 -17.73 4.91 -4.57
N SER A 140 -18.73 4.22 -5.12
CA SER A 140 -19.13 2.87 -4.69
C SER A 140 -18.00 1.86 -4.91
N GLU A 141 -17.35 1.92 -6.07
CA GLU A 141 -16.20 1.08 -6.43
C GLU A 141 -15.00 1.36 -5.53
N MET A 142 -14.67 2.63 -5.30
CA MET A 142 -13.61 3.01 -4.36
C MET A 142 -13.84 2.43 -2.96
N LYS A 143 -15.08 2.48 -2.45
CA LYS A 143 -15.43 1.93 -1.13
C LYS A 143 -15.43 0.40 -1.12
N SER A 144 -15.70 -0.24 -2.26
CA SER A 144 -15.64 -1.69 -2.44
C SER A 144 -14.20 -2.20 -2.69
N GLY A 145 -13.23 -1.27 -2.88
CA GLY A 145 -11.82 -1.60 -3.10
C GLY A 145 -11.39 -1.66 -4.57
N ASP A 146 -12.31 -1.47 -5.51
CA ASP A 146 -12.00 -1.36 -6.95
C ASP A 146 -11.58 0.08 -7.27
N ILE A 147 -10.30 0.38 -7.02
CA ILE A 147 -9.74 1.72 -7.24
C ILE A 147 -9.59 2.05 -8.72
N ASP A 148 -9.28 1.07 -9.56
CA ASP A 148 -9.08 1.30 -10.99
C ASP A 148 -10.41 1.54 -11.71
N GLY A 149 -11.44 0.75 -11.43
CA GLY A 149 -12.80 1.01 -11.87
C GLY A 149 -13.27 2.40 -11.41
N ALA A 150 -13.04 2.72 -10.13
CA ALA A 150 -13.37 4.02 -9.55
C ALA A 150 -12.69 5.18 -10.29
N ARG A 151 -11.39 5.07 -10.60
CA ARG A 151 -10.66 6.08 -11.40
C ARG A 151 -11.23 6.21 -12.81
N GLY A 152 -11.55 5.10 -13.45
CA GLY A 152 -12.14 5.08 -14.79
C GLY A 152 -13.46 5.87 -14.81
N HIS A 153 -14.42 5.46 -13.98
CA HIS A 153 -15.73 6.09 -13.92
C HIS A 153 -15.68 7.53 -13.39
N SER A 154 -14.75 7.85 -12.50
CA SER A 154 -14.54 9.23 -12.03
C SER A 154 -14.07 10.15 -13.17
N ARG A 155 -13.11 9.72 -13.99
CA ARG A 155 -12.69 10.48 -15.16
C ARG A 155 -13.82 10.68 -16.15
N ASP A 156 -14.61 9.63 -16.39
CA ASP A 156 -15.80 9.74 -17.24
C ASP A 156 -16.83 10.71 -16.66
N SER A 157 -17.04 10.69 -15.34
CA SER A 157 -17.90 11.65 -14.66
C SER A 157 -17.41 13.08 -14.86
N ILE A 158 -16.13 13.35 -14.71
CA ILE A 158 -15.54 14.69 -14.93
C ILE A 158 -15.72 15.10 -16.39
N ARG A 159 -15.37 14.25 -17.36
CA ARG A 159 -15.48 14.54 -18.78
C ARG A 159 -16.91 14.88 -19.21
N VAL A 160 -17.89 14.11 -18.76
CA VAL A 160 -19.32 14.37 -19.04
C VAL A 160 -19.78 15.62 -18.28
N GLY A 161 -19.28 15.81 -17.07
CA GLY A 161 -19.65 16.89 -16.16
C GLY A 161 -19.17 18.27 -16.62
N GLU A 162 -18.03 18.36 -17.30
CA GLU A 162 -17.50 19.64 -17.81
C GLU A 162 -18.52 20.40 -18.67
N ASN A 163 -19.32 19.66 -19.43
CA ASN A 163 -20.35 20.19 -20.34
C ASN A 163 -21.78 19.96 -19.85
N CYS A 164 -21.98 19.40 -18.66
CA CYS A 164 -23.32 19.26 -18.11
C CYS A 164 -23.82 20.62 -17.57
N GLY A 165 -25.10 20.90 -17.74
CA GLY A 165 -25.70 22.17 -17.28
C GLY A 165 -25.76 22.32 -15.76
N ASN A 166 -25.46 21.26 -15.00
CA ASN A 166 -25.55 21.24 -13.55
C ASN A 166 -24.16 21.32 -12.91
N ARG A 167 -23.81 22.47 -12.35
CA ARG A 167 -22.51 22.72 -11.73
C ARG A 167 -22.29 21.96 -10.43
N GLU A 168 -23.34 21.66 -9.70
CA GLU A 168 -23.24 20.88 -8.45
C GLU A 168 -22.83 19.43 -8.72
N PHE A 169 -23.34 18.81 -9.80
CA PHE A 169 -22.95 17.45 -10.14
C PHE A 169 -21.53 17.36 -10.68
N TYR A 170 -21.07 18.40 -11.37
CA TYR A 170 -19.68 18.51 -11.79
C TYR A 170 -18.73 18.75 -10.59
N PHE A 171 -19.14 19.59 -9.65
CA PHE A 171 -18.43 19.79 -8.39
C PHE A 171 -18.23 18.47 -7.64
N GLU A 172 -19.32 17.71 -7.47
CA GLU A 172 -19.28 16.40 -6.80
C GLU A 172 -18.39 15.39 -7.54
N ALA A 173 -18.35 15.42 -8.87
CA ALA A 173 -17.46 14.57 -9.65
C ALA A 173 -15.98 14.85 -9.37
N LEU A 174 -15.61 16.11 -9.22
CA LEU A 174 -14.25 16.53 -8.83
C LEU A 174 -13.92 16.14 -7.38
N ASP A 175 -14.87 16.28 -6.47
CA ASP A 175 -14.72 15.91 -5.06
C ASP A 175 -14.48 14.40 -4.90
N VAL A 176 -15.29 13.58 -5.57
CA VAL A 176 -15.10 12.12 -5.59
C VAL A 176 -13.76 11.73 -6.22
N ALA A 177 -13.33 12.42 -7.29
CA ALA A 177 -12.02 12.20 -7.88
C ALA A 177 -10.89 12.45 -6.89
N SER A 178 -11.01 13.52 -6.10
CA SER A 178 -10.06 13.81 -5.02
C SER A 178 -10.01 12.70 -3.97
N GLU A 179 -11.15 12.19 -3.50
CA GLU A 179 -11.19 11.10 -2.52
C GLU A 179 -10.51 9.82 -3.06
N ILE A 180 -10.71 9.50 -4.34
CA ILE A 180 -10.06 8.36 -5.00
C ILE A 180 -8.55 8.53 -5.02
N GLU A 181 -8.05 9.74 -5.36
CA GLU A 181 -6.61 10.00 -5.37
C GLU A 181 -6.01 10.05 -3.96
N VAL A 182 -6.74 10.52 -2.94
CA VAL A 182 -6.34 10.38 -1.52
C VAL A 182 -6.20 8.92 -1.15
N LYS A 183 -7.17 8.07 -1.56
CA LYS A 183 -7.15 6.63 -1.29
C LYS A 183 -5.98 5.93 -1.98
N SER A 184 -5.56 6.45 -3.13
CA SER A 184 -4.40 5.99 -3.89
C SER A 184 -3.06 6.55 -3.41
N GLY A 185 -3.06 7.43 -2.40
CA GLY A 185 -1.85 8.08 -1.89
C GLY A 185 -1.36 9.29 -2.70
N ASN A 186 -2.02 9.64 -3.80
CA ASN A 186 -1.64 10.76 -4.67
C ASN A 186 -2.24 12.08 -4.18
N LEU A 187 -1.68 12.63 -3.09
CA LEU A 187 -2.19 13.85 -2.44
C LEU A 187 -2.10 15.10 -3.32
N VAL A 188 -1.17 15.14 -4.28
CA VAL A 188 -1.02 16.28 -5.20
C VAL A 188 -2.22 16.33 -6.16
N ALA A 189 -2.50 15.24 -6.87
CA ALA A 189 -3.66 15.17 -7.76
C ALA A 189 -4.99 15.37 -7.01
N ALA A 190 -5.09 14.81 -5.79
CA ALA A 190 -6.25 15.04 -4.94
C ALA A 190 -6.47 16.52 -4.64
N GLY A 191 -5.40 17.24 -4.30
CA GLY A 191 -5.44 18.69 -4.09
C GLY A 191 -5.88 19.46 -5.34
N GLU A 192 -5.37 19.11 -6.51
CA GLU A 192 -5.72 19.74 -7.79
C GLU A 192 -7.21 19.59 -8.14
N TYR A 193 -7.80 18.41 -7.91
CA TYR A 193 -9.23 18.19 -8.11
C TYR A 193 -10.08 19.07 -7.17
N LEU A 194 -9.72 19.15 -5.88
CA LEU A 194 -10.44 20.02 -4.94
C LEU A 194 -10.22 21.50 -5.22
N ASP A 195 -9.06 21.92 -5.73
CA ASP A 195 -8.84 23.30 -6.15
C ASP A 195 -9.77 23.69 -7.29
N ARG A 196 -9.92 22.80 -8.28
CA ARG A 196 -10.88 23.00 -9.38
C ARG A 196 -12.32 23.05 -8.87
N ALA A 197 -12.71 22.17 -7.94
CA ALA A 197 -14.03 22.17 -7.32
C ALA A 197 -14.27 23.49 -6.56
N LEU A 198 -13.38 23.86 -5.65
CA LEU A 198 -13.54 25.03 -4.79
C LEU A 198 -13.43 26.37 -5.56
N ALA A 199 -12.77 26.39 -6.73
CA ALA A 199 -12.81 27.54 -7.63
C ALA A 199 -14.22 27.87 -8.14
N MET A 200 -15.14 26.90 -8.11
CA MET A 200 -16.55 27.08 -8.48
C MET A 200 -17.46 27.32 -7.28
N SER A 201 -16.93 27.48 -6.07
CA SER A 201 -17.72 27.54 -4.82
C SER A 201 -18.83 28.63 -4.83
N SER A 202 -18.59 29.74 -5.53
CA SER A 202 -19.61 30.81 -5.69
C SER A 202 -20.81 30.44 -6.59
N GLN A 203 -20.69 29.33 -7.34
CA GLN A 203 -21.74 28.81 -8.23
C GLN A 203 -22.49 27.62 -7.61
N ILE A 204 -22.10 27.20 -6.41
CA ILE A 204 -22.66 26.06 -5.70
C ILE A 204 -23.63 26.55 -4.64
N GLU A 205 -24.92 26.23 -4.81
CA GLU A 205 -25.97 26.57 -3.85
C GLU A 205 -26.03 25.59 -2.69
N ASP A 206 -25.67 24.31 -2.96
CA ASP A 206 -25.63 23.25 -1.94
C ASP A 206 -24.43 23.42 -0.99
N LYS A 207 -24.65 24.14 0.09
CA LYS A 207 -23.66 24.35 1.14
C LYS A 207 -23.11 23.06 1.77
N GLN A 208 -23.85 21.94 1.62
CA GLN A 208 -23.40 20.65 2.13
C GLN A 208 -22.20 20.12 1.32
N GLN A 209 -22.20 20.29 0.01
CA GLN A 209 -21.05 19.94 -0.82
C GLN A 209 -19.85 20.82 -0.48
N LEU A 210 -20.06 22.09 -0.20
CA LEU A 210 -18.96 23.01 0.12
C LEU A 210 -18.26 22.65 1.43
N TYR A 211 -19.00 22.34 2.51
CA TYR A 211 -18.31 22.01 3.77
C TYR A 211 -17.57 20.68 3.66
N LEU A 212 -18.09 19.69 2.91
CA LEU A 212 -17.41 18.43 2.65
C LEU A 212 -16.08 18.67 1.92
N ALA A 213 -16.09 19.38 0.81
CA ALA A 213 -14.89 19.68 0.04
C ALA A 213 -13.84 20.47 0.83
N TYR A 214 -14.28 21.44 1.69
CA TYR A 214 -13.36 22.12 2.59
C TYR A 214 -12.80 21.17 3.67
N SER A 215 -13.62 20.24 4.19
CA SER A 215 -13.14 19.22 5.12
C SER A 215 -12.10 18.32 4.48
N ASP A 216 -12.38 17.78 3.28
CA ASP A 216 -11.47 16.89 2.58
C ASP A 216 -10.16 17.57 2.19
N ARG A 217 -10.24 18.85 1.84
CA ARG A 217 -9.01 19.64 1.61
C ARG A 217 -8.22 19.85 2.90
N GLY A 218 -8.90 20.02 4.04
CA GLY A 218 -8.27 20.05 5.35
C GLY A 218 -7.53 18.75 5.66
N ASP A 219 -8.17 17.61 5.39
CA ASP A 219 -7.60 16.27 5.55
C ASP A 219 -6.35 16.06 4.69
N ILE A 220 -6.36 16.53 3.43
CA ILE A 220 -5.18 16.44 2.54
C ILE A 220 -4.00 17.21 3.11
N TYR A 221 -4.20 18.44 3.55
CA TYR A 221 -3.12 19.23 4.13
C TYR A 221 -2.64 18.66 5.47
N GLU A 222 -3.53 18.04 6.26
CA GLU A 222 -3.14 17.34 7.47
C GLU A 222 -2.25 16.14 7.15
N LYS A 223 -2.59 15.35 6.13
CA LYS A 223 -1.76 14.23 5.66
C LYS A 223 -0.41 14.69 5.08
N ILE A 224 -0.37 15.82 4.40
CA ILE A 224 0.89 16.43 3.95
C ILE A 224 1.72 16.83 5.16
N ALA A 225 1.12 17.45 6.17
CA ALA A 225 1.80 17.82 7.41
C ALA A 225 2.30 16.61 8.22
N GLU A 226 1.60 15.47 8.16
CA GLU A 226 2.04 14.22 8.79
C GLU A 226 3.28 13.61 8.13
N LYS A 227 3.41 13.79 6.82
CA LYS A 227 4.55 13.33 6.03
C LYS A 227 5.72 14.32 5.99
N CYS A 228 5.57 15.47 6.60
CA CYS A 228 6.56 16.54 6.60
C CYS A 228 7.76 16.23 7.50
N ASP A 229 8.95 16.52 7.01
CA ASP A 229 10.17 16.58 7.81
C ASP A 229 10.25 17.91 8.59
N TYR A 230 9.91 17.85 9.87
CA TYR A 230 9.93 19.01 10.77
C TYR A 230 11.33 19.61 10.97
N GLN A 231 12.39 18.92 10.59
CA GLN A 231 13.76 19.37 10.79
C GLN A 231 14.31 20.15 9.59
N HIS A 232 13.92 19.74 8.36
CA HIS A 232 14.45 20.35 7.14
C HIS A 232 13.40 21.16 6.34
N ASN A 233 12.10 20.88 6.55
CA ASN A 233 11.00 21.54 5.84
C ASN A 233 9.96 22.14 6.79
N PHE A 234 10.40 22.68 7.93
CA PHE A 234 9.53 23.27 8.94
C PHE A 234 8.46 24.19 8.37
N ASP A 235 8.86 25.08 7.43
CA ASP A 235 7.94 26.03 6.82
C ASP A 235 6.83 25.32 6.04
N VAL A 236 7.14 24.23 5.32
CA VAL A 236 6.14 23.43 4.58
C VAL A 236 5.18 22.75 5.54
N CYS A 237 5.69 22.18 6.63
CA CYS A 237 4.88 21.51 7.64
C CYS A 237 3.94 22.50 8.34
N TYR A 238 4.50 23.63 8.74
CA TYR A 238 3.74 24.69 9.38
C TYR A 238 2.67 25.28 8.47
N GLN A 239 3.02 25.58 7.21
CA GLN A 239 2.07 26.05 6.21
C GLN A 239 0.96 25.02 5.93
N SER A 240 1.30 23.73 5.87
CA SER A 240 0.31 22.68 5.66
C SER A 240 -0.69 22.61 6.82
N ILE A 241 -0.24 22.73 8.07
CA ILE A 241 -1.16 22.80 9.23
C ILE A 241 -2.04 24.07 9.17
N GLU A 242 -1.49 25.21 8.78
CA GLU A 242 -2.27 26.46 8.63
C GLU A 242 -3.30 26.36 7.50
N LEU A 243 -2.95 25.72 6.40
CA LEU A 243 -3.88 25.47 5.30
C LEU A 243 -4.97 24.46 5.70
N SER A 244 -4.62 23.41 6.40
CA SER A 244 -5.58 22.47 6.99
C SER A 244 -6.55 23.19 7.91
N ARG A 245 -6.02 23.96 8.87
CA ARG A 245 -6.81 24.77 9.80
C ARG A 245 -7.77 25.74 9.10
N THR A 246 -7.29 26.45 8.10
CA THR A 246 -8.09 27.42 7.33
C THR A 246 -9.27 26.74 6.63
N ASN A 247 -9.07 25.55 6.09
CA ASN A 247 -10.13 24.80 5.41
C ASN A 247 -11.16 24.25 6.42
N TYR A 248 -10.74 23.71 7.56
CA TYR A 248 -11.68 23.28 8.60
C TYR A 248 -12.45 24.45 9.24
N GLN A 249 -11.86 25.64 9.33
CA GLN A 249 -12.58 26.85 9.77
C GLN A 249 -13.73 27.19 8.80
N LYS A 250 -13.50 27.08 7.49
CA LYS A 250 -14.54 27.29 6.49
C LYS A 250 -15.64 26.22 6.59
N ALA A 251 -15.27 24.95 6.77
CA ALA A 251 -16.22 23.87 7.00
C ALA A 251 -17.05 24.10 8.27
N LEU A 252 -16.41 24.52 9.36
CA LEU A 252 -17.08 24.87 10.61
C LEU A 252 -18.09 26.01 10.42
N ALA A 253 -17.71 27.08 9.75
CA ALA A 253 -18.60 28.23 9.53
C ALA A 253 -19.86 27.80 8.75
N ILE A 254 -19.71 26.99 7.71
CA ILE A 254 -20.84 26.50 6.93
C ILE A 254 -21.73 25.56 7.76
N THR A 255 -21.16 24.65 8.56
CA THR A 255 -21.98 23.74 9.38
C THR A 255 -22.70 24.44 10.52
N GLN A 256 -22.13 25.53 11.07
CA GLN A 256 -22.80 26.43 12.02
C GLN A 256 -23.99 27.16 11.37
N GLU A 257 -23.80 27.68 10.15
CA GLU A 257 -24.87 28.33 9.39
C GLU A 257 -26.03 27.35 9.08
N LEU A 258 -25.70 26.10 8.79
CA LEU A 258 -26.69 25.04 8.52
C LEU A 258 -27.33 24.46 9.79
N GLY A 259 -26.93 24.87 10.99
CA GLY A 259 -27.42 24.36 12.25
C GLY A 259 -27.01 22.91 12.55
N TYR A 260 -25.94 22.41 11.93
CA TYR A 260 -25.43 21.05 12.13
C TYR A 260 -24.57 20.96 13.38
N ASN A 261 -25.20 21.03 14.55
CA ASN A 261 -24.52 21.15 15.84
C ASN A 261 -23.50 20.05 16.13
N PHE A 262 -23.79 18.82 15.73
CA PHE A 262 -22.86 17.70 15.92
C PHE A 262 -21.59 17.89 15.08
N LEU A 263 -21.74 18.21 13.79
CA LEU A 263 -20.60 18.45 12.89
C LEU A 263 -19.77 19.67 13.30
N SER A 264 -20.46 20.74 13.72
CA SER A 264 -19.78 21.95 14.18
C SER A 264 -18.88 21.69 15.41
N ARG A 265 -19.34 20.85 16.35
CA ARG A 265 -18.50 20.42 17.48
C ARG A 265 -17.31 19.59 17.01
N THR A 266 -17.53 18.67 16.08
CA THR A 266 -16.46 17.85 15.51
C THR A 266 -15.36 18.71 14.86
N PHE A 267 -15.73 19.68 14.03
CA PHE A 267 -14.74 20.57 13.42
C PHE A 267 -14.04 21.46 14.42
N GLN A 268 -14.73 21.87 15.49
CA GLN A 268 -14.08 22.62 16.57
C GLN A 268 -13.03 21.77 17.30
N ASP A 269 -13.30 20.49 17.54
CA ASP A 269 -12.36 19.57 18.17
C ASP A 269 -11.13 19.31 17.29
N ILE A 270 -11.34 19.20 15.96
CA ILE A 270 -10.23 19.09 14.99
C ILE A 270 -9.36 20.35 15.04
N LEU A 271 -9.96 21.54 15.04
CA LEU A 271 -9.24 22.80 15.09
C LEU A 271 -8.41 22.95 16.37
N ASN A 272 -8.97 22.54 17.52
CA ASN A 272 -8.26 22.53 18.80
C ASN A 272 -7.04 21.59 18.76
N ASN A 273 -7.15 20.44 18.09
CA ASN A 273 -6.05 19.49 17.91
C ASN A 273 -4.97 20.07 16.99
N LEU A 274 -5.35 20.69 15.88
CA LEU A 274 -4.39 21.35 14.97
C LEU A 274 -3.65 22.49 15.66
N ASP A 275 -4.33 23.27 16.53
CA ASP A 275 -3.67 24.32 17.32
C ASP A 275 -2.65 23.74 18.31
N ALA A 276 -2.95 22.61 18.93
CA ALA A 276 -2.01 21.91 19.80
C ALA A 276 -0.81 21.35 19.03
N ARG A 277 -1.02 20.77 17.83
CA ARG A 277 0.07 20.33 16.93
C ARG A 277 0.93 21.48 16.48
N LYS A 278 0.33 22.60 16.08
CA LYS A 278 1.06 23.80 15.71
C LYS A 278 1.98 24.30 16.83
N ALA A 279 1.46 24.38 18.06
CA ALA A 279 2.25 24.78 19.23
C ALA A 279 3.40 23.81 19.50
N LEU A 280 3.19 22.50 19.30
CA LEU A 280 4.24 21.48 19.43
C LEU A 280 5.32 21.65 18.39
N ILE A 281 4.96 21.90 17.13
CA ILE A 281 5.91 22.14 16.03
C ILE A 281 6.76 23.38 16.31
N GLN A 282 6.14 24.49 16.75
CA GLN A 282 6.88 25.70 17.13
C GLN A 282 7.85 25.44 18.29
N LYS A 283 7.41 24.74 19.32
CA LYS A 283 8.26 24.38 20.46
C LYS A 283 9.42 23.45 20.07
N THR A 284 9.18 22.56 19.13
CA THR A 284 10.23 21.69 18.57
C THR A 284 11.25 22.52 17.79
N GLN A 285 10.82 23.48 16.98
CA GLN A 285 11.71 24.39 16.26
C GLN A 285 12.54 25.27 17.22
N GLU A 286 11.90 25.84 18.26
CA GLU A 286 12.60 26.62 19.30
C GLU A 286 13.62 25.77 20.06
N SER A 287 13.28 24.52 20.39
CA SER A 287 14.19 23.57 21.00
C SER A 287 15.36 23.21 20.06
N TYR A 288 15.11 23.11 18.78
CA TYR A 288 16.12 22.84 17.75
C TYR A 288 17.05 24.03 17.53
N GLN A 289 16.51 25.25 17.55
CA GLN A 289 17.30 26.49 17.44
C GLN A 289 18.06 26.83 18.72
N SER A 290 17.52 26.49 19.90
CA SER A 290 18.12 26.78 21.20
C SER A 290 19.13 25.74 21.67
N THR A 291 19.00 24.49 21.23
CA THR A 291 20.02 23.47 21.45
C THR A 291 21.17 23.76 20.50
N ALA A 292 22.30 24.09 21.06
CA ALA A 292 23.61 24.20 20.39
C ALA A 292 24.03 22.90 19.64
N TYR A 293 23.09 22.11 19.17
CA TYR A 293 23.24 20.91 18.35
C TYR A 293 23.88 21.22 17.00
N ALA A 294 23.66 22.44 16.50
CA ALA A 294 24.31 22.87 15.24
C ALA A 294 25.80 23.23 15.41
N LYS A 295 26.33 23.32 16.63
CA LYS A 295 27.70 23.82 16.85
C LYS A 295 28.70 22.82 17.42
N GLN A 296 28.31 21.64 17.86
CA GLN A 296 29.21 20.61 18.40
C GLN A 296 28.81 19.19 18.03
N PHE A 297 28.90 18.86 16.76
CA PHE A 297 28.99 17.45 16.37
C PHE A 297 30.43 16.97 16.65
N ASN A 298 30.65 16.44 17.84
CA ASN A 298 31.79 15.61 18.13
C ASN A 298 31.47 14.19 17.66
N PRO A 299 32.28 13.53 16.77
CA PRO A 299 31.98 12.18 16.27
C PRO A 299 32.13 11.07 17.34
N GLN A 300 32.25 11.42 18.60
CA GLN A 300 32.19 10.46 19.69
C GLN A 300 30.72 10.00 19.87
N VAL A 301 30.58 8.69 20.02
CA VAL A 301 29.34 7.92 20.25
C VAL A 301 28.28 8.79 20.90
N PRO A 302 27.13 9.03 20.26
CA PRO A 302 26.04 9.74 20.92
C PRO A 302 25.69 8.99 22.21
N LYS A 303 25.87 9.65 23.35
CA LYS A 303 25.45 9.08 24.65
C LYS A 303 23.94 8.83 24.75
N ASP A 304 23.23 9.07 23.65
CA ASP A 304 21.78 9.25 23.63
C ASP A 304 21.04 8.24 22.73
N VAL A 305 21.70 7.15 22.27
CA VAL A 305 20.96 6.03 21.67
C VAL A 305 20.26 5.30 22.83
N LEU A 306 19.00 5.69 23.06
CA LEU A 306 18.20 5.06 24.09
C LEU A 306 17.68 3.73 23.56
N VAL A 307 18.23 2.64 24.06
CA VAL A 307 17.77 1.28 23.82
C VAL A 307 17.16 0.75 25.10
N THR A 308 15.93 0.26 25.02
CA THR A 308 15.24 -0.33 26.17
C THR A 308 14.68 -1.70 25.81
N GLU A 309 14.40 -2.49 26.81
CA GLU A 309 13.61 -3.73 26.69
C GLU A 309 12.15 -3.48 27.12
N SER A 310 11.79 -2.24 27.41
CA SER A 310 10.44 -1.85 27.78
C SER A 310 9.66 -1.41 26.55
N PHE A 311 8.46 -1.96 26.41
CA PHE A 311 7.51 -1.71 25.32
C PHE A 311 6.22 -1.04 25.85
N THR A 312 6.33 -0.27 26.91
CA THR A 312 5.16 0.40 27.51
C THR A 312 4.60 1.46 26.58
N THR A 313 3.31 1.36 26.30
CA THR A 313 2.53 2.45 25.71
C THR A 313 2.43 3.58 26.74
N GLY A 314 2.72 4.81 26.33
CA GLY A 314 2.75 5.98 27.26
C GLY A 314 1.43 6.20 27.99
N ALA A 315 1.48 6.85 29.16
CA ALA A 315 0.32 7.18 29.97
C ALA A 315 -0.74 7.97 29.17
N ALA A 316 -1.99 7.56 29.29
CA ALA A 316 -3.12 8.13 28.58
C ALA A 316 -3.32 9.62 28.93
N ASN A 317 -3.49 10.46 27.92
CA ASN A 317 -3.98 11.82 28.11
C ASN A 317 -5.48 11.75 28.52
N PRO A 318 -5.90 12.38 29.62
CA PRO A 318 -7.28 12.37 30.09
C PRO A 318 -8.31 12.82 29.03
N ALA A 319 -7.95 13.76 28.16
CA ALA A 319 -8.83 14.22 27.08
C ALA A 319 -9.03 13.14 25.99
N THR A 320 -7.97 12.45 25.61
CA THR A 320 -8.04 11.34 24.66
C THR A 320 -8.82 10.16 25.23
N LEU A 321 -8.64 9.87 26.51
CA LEU A 321 -9.40 8.83 27.21
C LEU A 321 -10.91 9.16 27.20
N ALA A 322 -11.29 10.40 27.50
CA ALA A 322 -12.69 10.84 27.50
C ALA A 322 -13.32 10.76 26.10
N LEU A 323 -12.57 11.11 25.05
CA LEU A 323 -13.02 10.97 23.65
C LEU A 323 -13.28 9.52 23.27
N LEU A 324 -12.37 8.62 23.60
CA LEU A 324 -12.51 7.19 23.35
C LEU A 324 -13.68 6.58 24.15
N GLU A 325 -13.84 6.99 25.41
CA GLU A 325 -14.99 6.56 26.22
C GLU A 325 -16.33 6.97 25.59
N ASN A 326 -16.42 8.20 25.10
CA ASN A 326 -17.65 8.69 24.46
C ASN A 326 -17.91 7.96 23.13
N ALA A 327 -16.86 7.70 22.33
CA ALA A 327 -16.99 6.92 21.08
C ALA A 327 -17.47 5.50 21.37
N VAL A 328 -16.85 4.79 22.31
CA VAL A 328 -17.26 3.42 22.70
C VAL A 328 -18.67 3.39 23.28
N LYS A 329 -19.04 4.33 24.16
CA LYS A 329 -20.42 4.44 24.69
C LYS A 329 -21.44 4.69 23.58
N GLY A 330 -21.11 5.51 22.58
CA GLY A 330 -21.97 5.76 21.41
C GLY A 330 -22.24 4.48 20.63
N VAL A 331 -21.19 3.71 20.33
CA VAL A 331 -21.30 2.41 19.63
C VAL A 331 -22.14 1.41 20.46
N GLN A 332 -21.88 1.27 21.75
CA GLN A 332 -22.61 0.36 22.65
C GLN A 332 -24.10 0.74 22.77
N ALA A 333 -24.42 2.02 22.94
CA ALA A 333 -25.78 2.51 23.01
C ALA A 333 -26.54 2.23 21.70
N TRP A 334 -25.87 2.38 20.56
CA TRP A 334 -26.43 2.08 19.27
C TRP A 334 -26.70 0.57 19.11
N GLN A 335 -25.77 -0.30 19.47
CA GLN A 335 -25.93 -1.75 19.45
C GLN A 335 -27.08 -2.22 20.34
N ALA A 336 -27.19 -1.68 21.56
CA ALA A 336 -28.27 -2.00 22.48
C ALA A 336 -29.67 -1.63 21.90
N ARG A 337 -29.77 -0.50 21.19
CA ARG A 337 -31.01 -0.10 20.51
C ARG A 337 -31.38 -1.06 19.38
N LEU A 338 -30.40 -1.50 18.56
CA LEU A 338 -30.64 -2.49 17.50
C LEU A 338 -31.17 -3.81 18.07
N GLN A 339 -30.59 -4.29 19.18
CA GLN A 339 -31.05 -5.50 19.86
C GLN A 339 -32.48 -5.34 20.40
N GLN A 340 -32.81 -4.18 20.99
CA GLN A 340 -34.17 -3.89 21.46
C GLN A 340 -35.22 -3.86 20.33
N GLN A 341 -34.80 -3.54 19.09
CA GLN A 341 -35.65 -3.55 17.90
C GLN A 341 -35.76 -4.93 17.23
N GLY A 342 -35.20 -5.99 17.84
CA GLY A 342 -35.24 -7.36 17.33
C GLY A 342 -34.35 -7.58 16.11
N MET A 343 -33.41 -6.66 15.87
CA MET A 343 -32.43 -6.81 14.80
C MET A 343 -31.27 -7.67 15.33
N ILE A 344 -30.87 -8.67 14.55
CA ILE A 344 -29.67 -9.45 14.84
C ILE A 344 -28.49 -8.52 14.59
N VAL A 345 -27.84 -8.08 15.66
CA VAL A 345 -26.55 -7.41 15.57
C VAL A 345 -25.56 -8.46 15.09
N GLN A 346 -25.34 -8.53 13.77
CA GLN A 346 -24.24 -9.32 13.24
C GLN A 346 -22.93 -8.70 13.71
N ASP A 347 -21.99 -9.55 14.00
CA ASP A 347 -20.64 -9.35 14.51
C ASP A 347 -20.14 -7.91 14.55
N LEU A 348 -19.55 -7.52 15.70
CA LEU A 348 -18.87 -6.25 15.90
C LEU A 348 -17.94 -5.95 14.71
N ASN A 349 -17.97 -4.70 14.25
CA ASN A 349 -17.04 -4.21 13.23
C ASN A 349 -15.60 -4.27 13.77
N PRO A 350 -14.61 -4.65 12.97
CA PRO A 350 -13.20 -4.60 13.37
C PRO A 350 -12.79 -3.27 14.01
N SER A 351 -13.23 -2.15 13.45
CA SER A 351 -12.93 -0.81 13.98
C SER A 351 -13.52 -0.55 15.36
N ASP A 352 -14.72 -1.07 15.65
CA ASP A 352 -15.35 -0.94 16.97
C ASP A 352 -14.60 -1.74 18.03
N LEU A 353 -14.15 -2.94 17.66
CA LEU A 353 -13.33 -3.78 18.52
C LEU A 353 -11.95 -3.15 18.77
N SER A 354 -11.34 -2.56 17.75
CA SER A 354 -10.09 -1.83 17.85
C SER A 354 -10.23 -0.63 18.82
N LEU A 355 -11.31 0.17 18.71
CA LEU A 355 -11.60 1.26 19.62
C LEU A 355 -11.79 0.78 21.07
N GLN A 356 -12.51 -0.32 21.29
CA GLN A 356 -12.65 -0.93 22.62
C GLN A 356 -11.30 -1.42 23.16
N GLY A 357 -10.47 -2.01 22.30
CA GLY A 357 -9.11 -2.43 22.62
C GLY A 357 -8.25 -1.23 23.06
N GLN A 358 -8.27 -0.14 22.30
CA GLN A 358 -7.54 1.10 22.62
C GLN A 358 -8.01 1.69 23.95
N LEU A 359 -9.32 1.71 24.21
CA LEU A 359 -9.86 2.19 25.46
C LEU A 359 -9.39 1.34 26.65
N ALA A 360 -9.42 0.01 26.52
CA ALA A 360 -8.95 -0.91 27.54
C ALA A 360 -7.44 -0.75 27.79
N GLU A 361 -6.64 -0.62 26.72
CA GLU A 361 -5.20 -0.36 26.77
C GLU A 361 -4.90 0.94 27.55
N MET A 362 -5.59 2.04 27.22
CA MET A 362 -5.42 3.33 27.89
C MET A 362 -5.85 3.32 29.37
N LYS A 363 -6.77 2.40 29.74
CA LYS A 363 -7.16 2.17 31.14
C LYS A 363 -6.20 1.24 31.89
N GLY A 364 -5.15 0.74 31.22
CA GLY A 364 -4.21 -0.24 31.79
C GLY A 364 -4.75 -1.67 31.85
N ASN A 365 -5.89 -1.93 31.21
CA ASN A 365 -6.49 -3.27 31.15
C ASN A 365 -6.01 -4.04 29.91
N GLU A 366 -4.72 -4.37 29.89
CA GLU A 366 -4.08 -5.04 28.76
C GLU A 366 -4.70 -6.38 28.37
N GLY A 367 -5.29 -7.11 29.34
CA GLY A 367 -5.95 -8.42 29.07
C GLY A 367 -7.19 -8.25 28.20
N GLU A 368 -8.03 -7.27 28.54
CA GLU A 368 -9.21 -6.90 27.77
C GLU A 368 -8.81 -6.30 26.42
N ALA A 369 -7.78 -5.45 26.40
CA ALA A 369 -7.26 -4.85 25.18
C ALA A 369 -6.84 -5.93 24.17
N LEU A 370 -6.03 -6.91 24.60
CA LEU A 370 -5.63 -8.03 23.78
C LEU A 370 -6.82 -8.82 23.23
N ALA A 371 -7.79 -9.16 24.09
CA ALA A 371 -8.96 -9.91 23.66
C ALA A 371 -9.77 -9.17 22.59
N LYS A 372 -9.88 -7.84 22.69
CA LYS A 372 -10.58 -7.02 21.70
C LYS A 372 -9.80 -6.88 20.40
N TYR A 373 -8.50 -6.71 20.46
CA TYR A 373 -7.64 -6.66 19.28
C TYR A 373 -7.58 -8.00 18.54
N GLU A 374 -7.52 -9.12 19.26
CA GLU A 374 -7.56 -10.47 18.65
C GLU A 374 -8.88 -10.69 17.90
N GLN A 375 -10.02 -10.24 18.46
CA GLN A 375 -11.31 -10.28 17.77
C GLN A 375 -11.32 -9.38 16.54
N SER A 376 -10.76 -8.15 16.63
CA SER A 376 -10.63 -7.24 15.48
C SER A 376 -9.81 -7.88 14.36
N VAL A 377 -8.63 -8.40 14.69
CA VAL A 377 -7.73 -9.07 13.72
C VAL A 377 -8.43 -10.26 13.06
N ALA A 378 -9.16 -11.09 13.83
CA ALA A 378 -9.88 -12.23 13.27
C ALA A 378 -10.92 -11.81 12.23
N LEU A 379 -11.66 -10.72 12.48
CA LEU A 379 -12.63 -10.17 11.53
C LEU A 379 -11.93 -9.51 10.33
N LEU A 380 -10.84 -8.78 10.55
CA LEU A 380 -10.04 -8.19 9.47
C LEU A 380 -9.51 -9.28 8.52
N GLU A 381 -9.01 -10.40 9.05
CA GLU A 381 -8.56 -11.53 8.24
C GLU A 381 -9.71 -12.19 7.48
N LYS A 382 -10.90 -12.29 8.11
CA LYS A 382 -12.11 -12.80 7.43
C LYS A 382 -12.55 -11.86 6.27
N ASP A 383 -12.52 -10.55 6.49
CA ASP A 383 -12.90 -9.57 5.47
C ASP A 383 -11.86 -9.45 4.35
N ARG A 384 -10.58 -9.52 4.69
CA ARG A 384 -9.49 -9.57 3.71
C ARG A 384 -9.62 -10.75 2.75
N ARG A 385 -9.99 -11.93 3.27
CA ARG A 385 -10.22 -13.14 2.42
C ARG A 385 -11.36 -12.98 1.43
N LYS A 386 -12.29 -12.06 1.66
CA LYS A 386 -13.39 -11.75 0.72
C LYS A 386 -12.96 -10.82 -0.41
N LEU A 387 -11.84 -10.12 -0.25
CA LEU A 387 -11.32 -9.22 -1.26
C LEU A 387 -10.78 -10.03 -2.44
N ARG A 388 -11.20 -9.65 -3.63
CA ARG A 388 -11.04 -10.42 -4.86
C ARG A 388 -9.65 -10.27 -5.45
N ASP A 389 -9.08 -9.10 -5.29
CA ASP A 389 -7.85 -8.66 -5.89
C ASP A 389 -6.75 -8.54 -4.83
N GLU A 390 -5.54 -8.87 -5.22
CA GLU A 390 -4.37 -8.90 -4.37
C GLU A 390 -3.88 -7.50 -3.99
N GLN A 391 -3.99 -6.55 -4.92
CA GLN A 391 -3.69 -5.15 -4.67
C GLN A 391 -4.68 -4.56 -3.67
N ALA A 392 -5.98 -4.91 -3.80
CA ALA A 392 -7.00 -4.57 -2.82
C ALA A 392 -6.73 -5.22 -1.45
N ARG A 393 -6.18 -6.44 -1.39
CA ARG A 393 -5.77 -7.08 -0.13
C ARG A 393 -4.61 -6.35 0.54
N GLY A 394 -3.64 -5.86 -0.24
CA GLY A 394 -2.52 -5.06 0.26
C GLY A 394 -3.00 -3.69 0.79
N ALA A 395 -3.74 -2.95 -0.02
CA ALA A 395 -4.28 -1.64 0.33
C ALA A 395 -5.28 -1.69 1.51
N PHE A 396 -6.00 -2.82 1.68
CA PHE A 396 -6.92 -3.02 2.79
C PHE A 396 -6.24 -3.00 4.16
N LEU A 397 -5.00 -3.47 4.24
CA LEU A 397 -4.25 -3.52 5.50
C LEU A 397 -3.56 -2.19 5.85
N GLU A 398 -3.32 -1.34 4.87
CA GLU A 398 -2.56 -0.10 5.05
C GLU A 398 -3.13 0.81 6.15
N ASP A 399 -4.46 0.99 6.15
CA ASP A 399 -5.18 1.76 7.17
C ASP A 399 -5.38 1.02 8.51
N LYS A 400 -5.07 -0.26 8.59
CA LYS A 400 -5.42 -1.18 9.68
C LYS A 400 -4.20 -1.84 10.33
N ILE A 401 -3.01 -1.45 9.90
CA ILE A 401 -1.75 -2.02 10.39
C ILE A 401 -1.61 -1.89 11.92
N ASN A 402 -2.13 -0.81 12.49
CA ASN A 402 -2.14 -0.59 13.93
C ASN A 402 -2.98 -1.61 14.71
N ASP A 403 -3.97 -2.25 14.09
CA ASP A 403 -4.75 -3.31 14.73
C ASP A 403 -3.91 -4.58 14.97
N TYR A 404 -2.83 -4.75 14.22
CA TYR A 404 -1.83 -5.80 14.43
C TYR A 404 -0.68 -5.33 15.33
N TYR A 405 -0.23 -4.09 15.19
CA TYR A 405 0.94 -3.60 15.91
C TYR A 405 0.65 -3.37 17.40
N ARG A 406 -0.49 -2.78 17.76
CA ARG A 406 -0.84 -2.53 19.17
C ARG A 406 -0.87 -3.81 20.01
N PRO A 407 -1.60 -4.87 19.63
CA PRO A 407 -1.54 -6.13 20.38
C PRO A 407 -0.15 -6.76 20.37
N ALA A 408 0.62 -6.63 19.27
CA ALA A 408 1.99 -7.12 19.25
C ALA A 408 2.86 -6.40 20.29
N MET A 409 2.73 -5.08 20.48
CA MET A 409 3.46 -4.32 21.51
C MET A 409 3.08 -4.78 22.92
N ILE A 410 1.80 -5.03 23.20
CA ILE A 410 1.35 -5.58 24.48
C ILE A 410 1.94 -6.98 24.71
N LEU A 411 2.00 -7.81 23.68
CA LEU A 411 2.61 -9.13 23.78
C LEU A 411 4.11 -9.07 24.00
N LEU A 412 4.80 -8.08 23.40
CA LEU A 412 6.22 -7.82 23.62
C LEU A 412 6.50 -7.41 25.07
N SER A 413 5.69 -6.51 25.65
CA SER A 413 5.82 -6.12 27.07
C SER A 413 5.68 -7.31 28.01
N ARG A 414 4.95 -8.36 27.59
CA ARG A 414 4.74 -9.62 28.31
C ARG A 414 5.73 -10.73 27.92
N MET A 415 6.74 -10.42 27.14
CA MET A 415 7.73 -11.38 26.62
C MET A 415 7.09 -12.58 25.86
N GLN A 416 5.88 -12.39 25.29
CA GLN A 416 5.21 -13.41 24.47
C GLN A 416 5.66 -13.30 23.00
N TYR A 417 6.97 -13.43 22.77
CA TYR A 417 7.62 -13.22 21.46
C TYR A 417 7.01 -14.04 20.32
N PRO A 418 6.67 -15.35 20.47
CA PRO A 418 6.09 -16.11 19.37
C PRO A 418 4.75 -15.52 18.89
N LYS A 419 3.88 -15.09 19.81
CA LYS A 419 2.59 -14.51 19.45
C LYS A 419 2.74 -13.11 18.83
N ALA A 420 3.62 -12.28 19.40
CA ALA A 420 3.92 -10.96 18.84
C ALA A 420 4.46 -11.07 17.42
N PHE A 421 5.42 -11.98 17.19
CA PHE A 421 6.00 -12.24 15.88
C PHE A 421 4.94 -12.67 14.86
N ALA A 422 4.04 -13.58 15.25
CA ALA A 422 2.95 -14.04 14.37
C ALA A 422 2.02 -12.90 13.94
N LEU A 423 1.70 -11.96 14.83
CA LEU A 423 0.90 -10.78 14.49
C LEU A 423 1.65 -9.83 13.54
N LEU A 424 2.94 -9.59 13.80
CA LEU A 424 3.77 -8.73 12.96
C LEU A 424 3.94 -9.32 11.56
N GLU A 425 4.15 -10.62 11.44
CA GLU A 425 4.22 -11.30 10.14
C GLU A 425 2.87 -11.32 9.41
N ARG A 426 1.73 -11.36 10.13
CA ARG A 426 0.41 -11.19 9.51
C ARG A 426 0.21 -9.81 8.91
N ALA A 427 0.75 -8.78 9.52
CA ALA A 427 0.70 -7.42 9.02
C ALA A 427 1.60 -7.18 7.80
N ARG A 428 2.66 -8.01 7.63
CA ARG A 428 3.73 -7.80 6.65
C ARG A 428 3.63 -8.75 5.46
N SER A 429 3.77 -8.20 4.25
CA SER A 429 3.94 -8.96 2.99
C SER A 429 3.00 -10.17 2.82
N ARG A 430 1.82 -10.10 3.43
CA ARG A 430 0.86 -11.21 3.43
C ARG A 430 0.39 -11.53 2.01
N ALA A 431 0.12 -10.51 1.21
CA ALA A 431 -0.28 -10.69 -0.18
C ALA A 431 0.80 -11.42 -0.99
N MET A 432 2.08 -11.11 -0.73
CA MET A 432 3.19 -11.82 -1.37
C MET A 432 3.35 -13.24 -0.86
N ALA A 433 3.18 -13.49 0.45
CA ALA A 433 3.26 -14.82 1.01
C ALA A 433 2.13 -15.72 0.46
N ASP A 434 0.91 -15.21 0.38
CA ASP A 434 -0.23 -15.89 -0.22
C ASP A 434 0.04 -16.22 -1.71
N LEU A 435 0.66 -15.30 -2.44
CA LEU A 435 1.03 -15.49 -3.84
C LEU A 435 2.09 -16.59 -4.02
N LEU A 436 3.17 -16.56 -3.21
CA LEU A 436 4.23 -17.57 -3.27
C LEU A 436 3.75 -18.95 -2.80
N ALA A 437 2.83 -19.01 -1.86
CA ALA A 437 2.24 -20.27 -1.43
C ALA A 437 1.50 -20.98 -2.58
N THR A 438 0.91 -20.22 -3.50
CA THR A 438 0.25 -20.80 -4.70
C THR A 438 1.23 -21.40 -5.69
N ARG A 439 2.52 -21.02 -5.63
CA ARG A 439 3.56 -21.52 -6.54
C ARG A 439 4.18 -22.85 -6.11
N SER A 440 4.36 -23.05 -4.80
CA SER A 440 5.07 -24.21 -4.25
C SER A 440 4.22 -25.48 -4.19
N LEU A 441 3.01 -25.46 -4.78
CA LEU A 441 2.08 -26.58 -4.73
C LEU A 441 2.58 -27.77 -5.56
N ASP A 442 3.00 -28.84 -4.89
CA ASP A 442 2.95 -30.19 -5.46
C ASP A 442 1.46 -30.57 -5.58
N LEU A 443 0.91 -30.35 -6.77
CA LEU A 443 -0.50 -30.57 -7.06
C LEU A 443 -0.74 -32.09 -7.06
N GLU A 444 -1.46 -32.58 -6.05
CA GLU A 444 -1.63 -34.04 -5.82
C GLU A 444 -2.45 -34.72 -6.93
N THR A 445 -3.25 -33.96 -7.67
CA THR A 445 -4.09 -34.52 -8.74
C THR A 445 -3.92 -33.80 -10.08
N PRO A 446 -4.10 -34.50 -11.22
CA PRO A 446 -4.12 -33.86 -12.53
C PRO A 446 -5.20 -32.76 -12.65
N ARG A 447 -6.29 -32.88 -11.89
CA ARG A 447 -7.39 -31.90 -11.86
C ARG A 447 -6.95 -30.60 -11.18
N ASP A 448 -6.22 -30.69 -10.07
CA ASP A 448 -5.68 -29.53 -9.36
C ASP A 448 -4.71 -28.75 -10.26
N SER A 449 -3.89 -29.47 -11.03
CA SER A 449 -2.97 -28.89 -12.00
C SER A 449 -3.71 -28.11 -13.10
N VAL A 450 -4.82 -28.64 -13.59
CA VAL A 450 -5.65 -27.97 -14.61
C VAL A 450 -6.28 -26.70 -14.03
N LEU A 451 -6.96 -26.80 -12.88
CA LEU A 451 -7.62 -25.66 -12.24
C LEU A 451 -6.62 -24.55 -11.88
N PHE A 452 -5.44 -24.93 -11.41
CA PHE A 452 -4.38 -23.98 -11.11
C PHE A 452 -3.82 -23.31 -12.37
N SER A 453 -3.60 -24.07 -13.45
CA SER A 453 -3.16 -23.54 -14.73
C SER A 453 -4.17 -22.58 -15.35
N GLU A 454 -5.47 -22.91 -15.26
CA GLU A 454 -6.55 -22.02 -15.71
C GLU A 454 -6.57 -20.71 -14.89
N LEU A 455 -6.38 -20.79 -13.58
CA LEU A 455 -6.30 -19.61 -12.70
C LEU A 455 -5.13 -18.69 -13.07
N GLN A 456 -3.96 -19.27 -13.32
CA GLN A 456 -2.77 -18.52 -13.76
C GLN A 456 -2.97 -17.88 -15.14
N THR A 457 -3.60 -18.58 -16.05
CA THR A 457 -3.87 -18.08 -17.41
C THR A 457 -4.83 -16.89 -17.37
N LEU A 458 -5.87 -16.95 -16.54
CA LEU A 458 -6.81 -15.84 -16.34
C LEU A 458 -6.12 -14.62 -15.71
N ARG A 459 -5.28 -14.82 -14.68
CA ARG A 459 -4.48 -13.75 -14.07
C ARG A 459 -3.57 -13.05 -15.07
N ALA A 460 -2.80 -13.82 -15.83
CA ALA A 460 -1.93 -13.27 -16.87
C ALA A 460 -2.70 -12.51 -17.95
N SER A 461 -3.88 -13.01 -18.34
CA SER A 461 -4.75 -12.37 -19.33
C SER A 461 -5.35 -11.05 -18.83
N ILE A 462 -5.75 -11.01 -17.56
CA ILE A 462 -6.24 -9.78 -16.92
C ILE A 462 -5.13 -8.73 -16.85
N ALA A 463 -3.94 -9.11 -16.37
CA ALA A 463 -2.79 -8.22 -16.26
C ALA A 463 -2.37 -7.63 -17.61
N ALA A 464 -2.26 -8.45 -18.65
CA ALA A 464 -1.89 -8.00 -19.99
C ALA A 464 -2.93 -7.02 -20.60
N LYS A 465 -4.21 -7.22 -20.30
CA LYS A 465 -5.27 -6.32 -20.79
C LYS A 465 -5.35 -5.03 -20.00
N GLN A 466 -5.10 -5.06 -18.70
CA GLN A 466 -4.98 -3.87 -17.84
C GLN A 466 -3.82 -2.99 -18.29
N GLU A 467 -2.66 -3.58 -18.60
CA GLU A 467 -1.52 -2.86 -19.15
C GLU A 467 -1.86 -2.19 -20.49
N LYS A 468 -2.50 -2.93 -21.40
CA LYS A 468 -2.92 -2.37 -22.69
C LYS A 468 -3.93 -1.24 -22.52
N LEU A 469 -4.86 -1.39 -21.61
CA LEU A 469 -5.83 -0.35 -21.24
C LEU A 469 -5.11 0.90 -20.71
N PHE A 470 -4.15 0.71 -19.80
CA PHE A 470 -3.35 1.80 -19.26
C PHE A 470 -2.56 2.56 -20.34
N ASN A 471 -1.93 1.83 -21.27
CA ASN A 471 -1.19 2.43 -22.39
C ASN A 471 -2.10 3.30 -23.28
N PHE A 472 -3.34 2.89 -23.52
CA PHE A 472 -4.30 3.70 -24.28
C PHE A 472 -4.79 4.92 -23.48
N ILE A 473 -5.04 4.75 -22.17
CA ILE A 473 -5.52 5.83 -21.29
C ILE A 473 -4.44 6.90 -21.08
N SER A 474 -3.17 6.51 -20.99
CA SER A 474 -2.05 7.42 -20.75
C SER A 474 -1.46 8.05 -22.03
N SER A 475 -1.92 7.64 -23.21
CA SER A 475 -1.43 8.19 -24.48
C SER A 475 -2.05 9.57 -24.79
N GLU A 476 -1.29 10.46 -25.42
CA GLU A 476 -1.79 11.75 -25.94
C GLU A 476 -2.90 11.60 -26.98
N SER A 477 -3.03 10.40 -27.59
CA SER A 477 -4.05 10.06 -28.59
C SER A 477 -5.25 9.28 -28.00
N ARG A 478 -5.47 9.35 -26.71
CA ARG A 478 -6.54 8.65 -25.96
C ARG A 478 -7.93 8.74 -26.62
N ASP A 479 -8.29 9.94 -27.09
CA ASP A 479 -9.62 10.16 -27.70
C ASP A 479 -9.81 9.37 -29.00
N GLN A 480 -8.73 9.00 -29.68
CA GLN A 480 -8.75 8.15 -30.89
C GLN A 480 -8.96 6.68 -30.55
N HIS A 481 -8.70 6.24 -29.31
CA HIS A 481 -8.79 4.87 -28.83
C HIS A 481 -9.99 4.59 -27.91
N THR A 482 -10.99 5.45 -27.89
CA THR A 482 -12.17 5.33 -26.99
C THR A 482 -12.88 3.97 -27.15
N LYS A 483 -13.01 3.46 -28.39
CA LYS A 483 -13.65 2.16 -28.62
C LYS A 483 -12.82 0.98 -28.13
N GLU A 484 -11.50 1.04 -28.31
CA GLU A 484 -10.55 0.05 -27.84
C GLU A 484 -10.50 0.03 -26.30
N ILE A 485 -10.56 1.20 -25.66
CA ILE A 485 -10.61 1.35 -24.19
C ILE A 485 -11.86 0.64 -23.65
N VAL A 486 -13.05 0.98 -24.17
CA VAL A 486 -14.33 0.36 -23.74
C VAL A 486 -14.32 -1.14 -24.02
N GLY A 487 -13.74 -1.56 -25.15
CA GLY A 487 -13.59 -2.98 -25.49
C GLY A 487 -12.73 -3.72 -24.47
N LEU A 488 -11.59 -3.16 -24.08
CA LEU A 488 -10.68 -3.73 -23.09
C LEU A 488 -11.30 -3.78 -21.68
N GLU A 489 -12.01 -2.73 -21.27
CA GLU A 489 -12.73 -2.70 -20.00
C GLU A 489 -13.77 -3.83 -19.89
N ASN A 490 -14.54 -4.05 -20.96
CA ASN A 490 -15.52 -5.14 -21.02
C ASN A 490 -14.82 -6.52 -21.01
N GLU A 491 -13.71 -6.68 -21.72
CA GLU A 491 -12.92 -7.91 -21.73
C GLU A 491 -12.31 -8.21 -20.37
N ILE A 492 -11.77 -7.21 -19.68
CA ILE A 492 -11.23 -7.31 -18.31
C ILE A 492 -12.35 -7.73 -17.36
N SER A 493 -13.52 -7.08 -17.42
CA SER A 493 -14.68 -7.43 -16.59
C SER A 493 -15.14 -8.88 -16.81
N GLY A 494 -15.19 -9.33 -18.06
CA GLY A 494 -15.52 -10.71 -18.39
C GLY A 494 -14.50 -11.73 -17.86
N LEU A 495 -13.20 -11.43 -17.95
CA LEU A 495 -12.15 -12.26 -17.39
C LEU A 495 -12.15 -12.29 -15.85
N GLN A 496 -12.46 -11.18 -15.21
CA GLN A 496 -12.61 -11.10 -13.76
C GLN A 496 -13.80 -11.94 -13.27
N GLN A 497 -14.89 -11.96 -14.01
CA GLN A 497 -16.01 -12.84 -13.71
C GLN A 497 -15.62 -14.32 -13.83
N GLN A 498 -14.94 -14.71 -14.90
CA GLN A 498 -14.43 -16.08 -15.09
C GLN A 498 -13.46 -16.48 -13.96
N TYR A 499 -12.62 -15.55 -13.53
CA TYR A 499 -11.71 -15.76 -12.40
C TYR A 499 -12.48 -16.07 -11.11
N GLN A 500 -13.57 -15.37 -10.80
CA GLN A 500 -14.41 -15.60 -9.64
C GLN A 500 -15.14 -16.94 -9.69
N GLU A 501 -15.64 -17.32 -10.87
CA GLU A 501 -16.30 -18.60 -11.09
C GLU A 501 -15.30 -19.75 -10.85
N LEU A 502 -14.07 -19.59 -11.34
CA LEU A 502 -12.99 -20.56 -11.14
C LEU A 502 -12.53 -20.63 -9.67
N GLU A 503 -12.40 -19.51 -8.95
CA GLU A 503 -12.13 -19.53 -7.50
C GLU A 503 -13.22 -20.26 -6.71
N THR A 504 -14.47 -20.06 -7.09
CA THR A 504 -15.62 -20.77 -6.48
C THR A 504 -15.54 -22.27 -6.78
N GLN A 505 -15.15 -22.63 -7.98
CA GLN A 505 -14.97 -24.01 -8.40
C GLN A 505 -13.78 -24.67 -7.65
N ILE A 506 -12.64 -24.00 -7.54
CA ILE A 506 -11.48 -24.46 -6.77
C ILE A 506 -11.87 -24.68 -5.32
N ALA A 507 -12.62 -23.76 -4.71
CA ALA A 507 -13.08 -23.90 -3.34
C ALA A 507 -13.97 -25.16 -3.11
N LYS A 508 -14.68 -25.58 -4.14
CA LYS A 508 -15.58 -26.74 -4.10
C LYS A 508 -14.89 -28.06 -4.47
N GLU A 509 -14.08 -28.05 -5.53
CA GLU A 509 -13.49 -29.26 -6.12
C GLU A 509 -12.10 -29.59 -5.54
N ALA A 510 -11.35 -28.56 -5.10
CA ALA A 510 -10.00 -28.70 -4.60
C ALA A 510 -9.82 -27.90 -3.27
N PRO A 511 -10.52 -28.26 -2.19
CA PRO A 511 -10.47 -27.53 -0.92
C PRO A 511 -9.05 -27.47 -0.32
N LYS A 512 -8.22 -28.50 -0.52
CA LYS A 512 -6.80 -28.48 -0.16
C LYS A 512 -6.00 -27.43 -0.94
N LEU A 513 -6.28 -27.26 -2.23
CA LEU A 513 -5.67 -26.21 -3.04
C LEU A 513 -6.02 -24.83 -2.48
N LYS A 514 -7.26 -24.66 -1.99
CA LYS A 514 -7.68 -23.41 -1.34
C LYS A 514 -6.95 -23.17 0.00
N GLU A 515 -6.77 -24.20 0.82
CA GLU A 515 -6.01 -24.10 2.08
C GLU A 515 -4.53 -23.77 1.83
N LEU A 516 -3.96 -24.36 0.80
CA LEU A 516 -2.56 -24.12 0.39
C LEU A 516 -2.34 -22.74 -0.26
N THR A 517 -3.38 -22.09 -0.77
CA THR A 517 -3.30 -20.72 -1.31
C THR A 517 -3.40 -19.65 -0.22
N SER A 518 -3.71 -20.04 1.04
CA SER A 518 -3.71 -19.13 2.20
C SER A 518 -2.56 -19.52 3.15
N SER A 519 -1.39 -18.89 2.99
CA SER A 519 -0.26 -19.19 3.87
C SER A 519 -0.49 -18.61 5.27
N GLU A 520 -0.48 -19.45 6.31
CA GLU A 520 -0.32 -18.93 7.67
C GLU A 520 1.12 -18.36 7.83
N PRO A 521 1.31 -17.30 8.63
CA PRO A 521 2.64 -16.77 8.90
C PRO A 521 3.57 -17.83 9.45
N VAL A 522 4.82 -17.77 9.04
CA VAL A 522 5.84 -18.66 9.60
C VAL A 522 5.97 -18.44 11.11
N SER A 523 6.08 -19.52 11.88
CA SER A 523 6.31 -19.40 13.32
C SER A 523 7.75 -18.95 13.62
N LEU A 524 7.94 -18.29 14.76
CA LEU A 524 9.26 -17.85 15.21
C LEU A 524 10.26 -19.01 15.29
N GLU A 525 9.80 -20.18 15.77
CA GLU A 525 10.60 -21.38 15.87
C GLU A 525 11.01 -21.92 14.48
N SER A 526 10.15 -21.76 13.48
CA SER A 526 10.49 -22.14 12.10
C SER A 526 11.54 -21.20 11.50
N VAL A 527 11.46 -19.92 11.82
CA VAL A 527 12.51 -18.94 11.45
C VAL A 527 13.84 -19.28 12.10
N GLN A 528 13.84 -19.63 13.39
CA GLN A 528 15.06 -20.05 14.09
C GLN A 528 15.67 -21.31 13.47
N ARG A 529 14.84 -22.32 13.15
CA ARG A 529 15.33 -23.51 12.44
C ARG A 529 15.93 -23.17 11.08
N ALA A 530 15.29 -22.29 10.33
CA ALA A 530 15.80 -21.84 9.03
C ALA A 530 17.12 -21.06 9.18
N ALA A 531 17.25 -20.20 10.18
CA ALA A 531 18.45 -19.46 10.48
C ALA A 531 19.62 -20.42 10.86
N SER A 532 19.34 -21.43 11.67
CA SER A 532 20.32 -22.46 12.01
C SER A 532 20.78 -23.25 10.78
N ALA A 533 19.87 -23.73 9.97
CA ALA A 533 20.17 -24.50 8.75
C ALA A 533 20.89 -23.64 7.69
N GLY A 534 20.52 -22.38 7.60
CA GLY A 534 21.10 -21.42 6.64
C GLY A 534 22.37 -20.76 7.11
N HIS A 535 22.75 -20.93 8.39
CA HIS A 535 23.90 -20.28 9.03
C HIS A 535 23.86 -18.75 8.88
N TYR A 536 22.72 -18.12 9.25
CA TYR A 536 22.57 -16.66 9.24
C TYR A 536 21.96 -16.14 10.53
N ASP A 537 22.23 -14.87 10.82
CA ASP A 537 21.48 -14.08 11.79
C ASP A 537 20.44 -13.23 11.04
N MET A 538 19.22 -13.14 11.53
CA MET A 538 18.19 -12.28 10.97
C MET A 538 18.04 -11.03 11.82
N LEU A 539 18.08 -9.87 11.18
CA LEU A 539 17.67 -8.60 11.76
C LEU A 539 16.32 -8.20 11.17
N TYR A 540 15.30 -8.26 12.02
CA TYR A 540 13.91 -7.99 11.62
C TYR A 540 13.45 -6.71 12.31
N TYR A 541 13.00 -5.75 11.51
CA TYR A 541 12.67 -4.40 11.97
C TYR A 541 11.18 -4.14 11.87
N VAL A 542 10.63 -3.48 12.88
CA VAL A 542 9.27 -2.91 12.87
C VAL A 542 9.39 -1.44 13.19
N VAL A 543 8.93 -0.59 12.28
CA VAL A 543 8.94 0.87 12.47
C VAL A 543 7.61 1.27 13.12
N THR A 544 7.70 2.06 14.17
CA THR A 544 6.57 2.70 14.85
C THR A 544 6.76 4.21 14.83
N GLU A 545 5.76 4.99 15.19
CA GLU A 545 5.87 6.45 15.21
C GLU A 545 7.02 6.97 16.07
N THR A 546 7.37 6.28 17.16
CA THR A 546 8.32 6.76 18.16
C THR A 546 9.61 5.94 18.24
N ALA A 547 9.64 4.75 17.65
CA ALA A 547 10.75 3.83 17.83
C ALA A 547 10.87 2.83 16.69
N VAL A 548 12.04 2.22 16.58
CA VAL A 548 12.30 1.04 15.76
C VAL A 548 12.42 -0.17 16.68
N ILE A 549 11.55 -1.15 16.50
CA ILE A 549 11.64 -2.43 17.21
C ILE A 549 12.55 -3.34 16.42
N LEU A 550 13.69 -3.66 16.96
CA LEU A 550 14.70 -4.51 16.35
C LEU A 550 14.64 -5.92 16.97
N TRP A 551 14.36 -6.91 16.14
CA TRP A 551 14.52 -8.31 16.49
C TRP A 551 15.82 -8.85 15.91
N HIS A 552 16.61 -9.48 16.75
CA HIS A 552 17.69 -10.37 16.33
C HIS A 552 17.22 -11.80 16.53
N ILE A 553 17.27 -12.60 15.49
CA ILE A 553 16.80 -14.00 15.49
C ILE A 553 17.90 -14.87 14.88
N ASN A 554 18.36 -15.87 15.64
CA ASN A 554 19.23 -16.91 15.11
C ASN A 554 18.76 -18.29 15.58
N GLY A 555 19.51 -19.34 15.26
CA GLY A 555 19.15 -20.73 15.57
C GLY A 555 19.04 -21.03 17.06
N THR A 556 19.55 -20.21 17.95
CA THR A 556 19.66 -20.49 19.40
C THR A 556 18.95 -19.45 20.28
N GLU A 557 18.81 -18.22 19.82
CA GLU A 557 18.29 -17.13 20.64
C GLU A 557 17.46 -16.12 19.85
N VAL A 558 16.60 -15.42 20.55
CA VAL A 558 15.84 -14.26 20.06
C VAL A 558 16.07 -13.11 21.02
N GLN A 559 16.45 -11.95 20.47
CA GLN A 559 16.57 -10.72 21.23
C GLN A 559 15.67 -9.66 20.60
N VAL A 560 14.96 -8.91 21.43
CA VAL A 560 14.10 -7.83 20.95
C VAL A 560 14.51 -6.55 21.67
N LYS A 561 14.77 -5.51 20.90
CA LYS A 561 15.19 -4.22 21.40
C LYS A 561 14.25 -3.13 20.91
N ASN A 562 13.89 -2.24 21.80
CA ASN A 562 13.14 -1.03 21.48
C ASN A 562 14.16 0.11 21.34
N VAL A 563 14.41 0.52 20.11
CA VAL A 563 15.36 1.59 19.80
C VAL A 563 14.59 2.88 19.61
N PHE A 564 14.79 3.84 20.49
CA PHE A 564 14.13 5.12 20.39
C PHE A 564 14.70 5.93 19.22
N LEU A 565 14.03 5.78 18.08
CA LEU A 565 14.29 6.49 16.83
C LEU A 565 12.93 6.83 16.21
N PRO A 566 12.43 8.05 16.40
CA PRO A 566 11.15 8.47 15.83
C PRO A 566 11.12 8.32 14.31
N HIS A 567 9.98 7.94 13.76
CA HIS A 567 9.78 7.71 12.33
C HIS A 567 10.25 8.90 11.48
N SER A 568 9.89 10.13 11.87
CA SER A 568 10.33 11.35 11.18
C SER A 568 11.86 11.52 11.18
N GLU A 569 12.52 11.14 12.27
CA GLU A 569 13.99 11.18 12.35
C GLU A 569 14.65 10.09 11.49
N LEU A 570 14.04 8.90 11.44
CA LEU A 570 14.48 7.82 10.57
C LEU A 570 14.42 8.24 9.09
N ILE A 571 13.29 8.82 8.64
CA ILE A 571 13.12 9.35 7.27
C ILE A 571 14.24 10.36 6.94
N SER A 572 14.43 11.33 7.82
CA SER A 572 15.45 12.36 7.63
C SER A 572 16.85 11.79 7.50
N LYS A 573 17.22 10.85 8.36
CA LYS A 573 18.56 10.21 8.35
C LYS A 573 18.73 9.31 7.12
N ALA A 574 17.70 8.57 6.71
CA ALA A 574 17.72 7.75 5.51
C ALA A 574 17.91 8.61 4.24
N ALA A 575 17.15 9.70 4.12
CA ALA A 575 17.26 10.64 3.01
C ALA A 575 18.64 11.32 2.96
N ALA A 576 19.17 11.75 4.10
CA ALA A 576 20.50 12.35 4.16
C ALA A 576 21.62 11.37 3.77
N LEU A 577 21.53 10.10 4.21
CA LEU A 577 22.45 9.05 3.77
C LEU A 577 22.36 8.84 2.25
N GLN A 578 21.13 8.73 1.73
CA GLN A 578 20.91 8.52 0.30
C GLN A 578 21.50 9.68 -0.54
N ASN A 579 21.29 10.92 -0.11
CA ASN A 579 21.87 12.10 -0.77
C ASN A 579 23.40 12.08 -0.77
N SER A 580 24.02 11.67 0.34
CA SER A 580 25.48 11.52 0.43
C SER A 580 26.01 10.42 -0.49
N LEU A 581 25.28 9.29 -0.57
CA LEU A 581 25.64 8.19 -1.45
C LEU A 581 25.62 8.59 -2.93
N VAL A 582 24.54 9.24 -3.39
CA VAL A 582 24.40 9.59 -4.81
C VAL A 582 25.13 10.86 -5.22
N ALA A 583 25.76 11.57 -4.29
CA ALA A 583 26.52 12.81 -4.57
C ALA A 583 27.65 12.57 -5.57
N ALA A 584 28.32 11.42 -5.51
CA ALA A 584 29.42 11.06 -6.41
C ALA A 584 28.97 10.92 -7.88
N LYS A 585 27.67 10.75 -8.17
CA LYS A 585 27.13 10.77 -9.53
C LYS A 585 27.37 12.12 -10.23
N LYS A 586 27.22 13.22 -9.48
CA LYS A 586 27.40 14.59 -10.00
C LYS A 586 28.82 15.10 -9.86
N THR A 587 29.51 14.64 -8.83
CA THR A 587 30.88 15.08 -8.48
C THR A 587 31.69 13.83 -8.12
N PRO A 588 32.34 13.19 -9.09
CA PRO A 588 33.03 11.89 -8.89
C PRO A 588 34.09 11.89 -7.77
N ASP A 589 34.77 13.01 -7.55
CA ASP A 589 35.82 13.14 -6.52
C ASP A 589 35.28 13.59 -5.15
N VAL A 590 33.94 13.67 -4.97
CA VAL A 590 33.39 14.06 -3.68
C VAL A 590 33.73 12.99 -2.63
N LYS A 591 34.11 13.43 -1.44
CA LYS A 591 34.28 12.53 -0.32
C LYS A 591 32.92 12.12 0.23
N PHE A 592 32.81 10.85 0.59
CA PHE A 592 31.59 10.36 1.26
C PHE A 592 31.46 11.01 2.64
N ASP A 593 30.32 11.67 2.87
CA ASP A 593 29.93 12.10 4.21
C ASP A 593 29.36 10.90 4.97
N ASP A 594 30.18 10.33 5.84
CA ASP A 594 29.84 9.12 6.58
C ASP A 594 29.05 9.37 7.87
N THR A 595 28.68 10.63 8.14
CA THR A 595 28.01 11.04 9.38
C THR A 595 26.71 10.26 9.61
N MET A 596 25.82 10.22 8.62
CA MET A 596 24.56 9.51 8.72
C MET A 596 24.75 7.99 8.69
N SER A 597 25.73 7.51 7.93
CA SER A 597 26.10 6.10 7.90
C SER A 597 26.50 5.58 9.29
N ARG A 598 27.33 6.33 10.03
CA ARG A 598 27.71 6.01 11.42
C ARG A 598 26.51 6.09 12.38
N GLN A 599 25.69 7.12 12.26
CA GLN A 599 24.53 7.26 13.13
C GLN A 599 23.54 6.12 12.92
N LEU A 600 23.19 5.80 11.69
CA LEU A 600 22.28 4.69 11.40
C LEU A 600 22.83 3.34 11.83
N PHE A 601 24.16 3.13 11.75
CA PHE A 601 24.78 1.93 12.32
C PHE A 601 24.52 1.82 13.83
N LEU A 602 24.67 2.92 14.57
CA LEU A 602 24.42 2.94 16.02
C LEU A 602 22.96 2.64 16.39
N PHE A 603 21.99 3.07 15.58
CA PHE A 603 20.58 2.80 15.84
C PHE A 603 20.16 1.40 15.37
N LEU A 604 20.62 0.99 14.18
CA LEU A 604 20.07 -0.16 13.49
C LEU A 604 20.87 -1.45 13.69
N ILE A 605 22.17 -1.35 13.93
CA ILE A 605 23.07 -2.52 14.03
C ILE A 605 23.62 -2.70 15.43
N GLN A 606 24.13 -1.64 16.04
CA GLN A 606 24.80 -1.69 17.34
C GLN A 606 23.97 -2.40 18.44
N PRO A 607 22.61 -2.22 18.52
CA PRO A 607 21.84 -2.89 19.58
C PRO A 607 21.79 -4.41 19.45
N ALA A 608 22.04 -4.95 18.26
CA ALA A 608 22.08 -6.39 18.00
C ALA A 608 23.52 -6.95 17.87
N LEU A 609 24.53 -6.08 17.72
CA LEU A 609 25.89 -6.47 17.33
C LEU A 609 26.51 -7.56 18.23
N ALA A 610 26.29 -7.49 19.54
CA ALA A 610 26.80 -8.48 20.48
C ALA A 610 26.19 -9.89 20.32
N TYR A 611 25.03 -9.99 19.66
CA TYR A 611 24.28 -11.24 19.47
C TYR A 611 24.52 -11.84 18.08
N ILE A 612 25.00 -11.06 17.11
CA ILE A 612 25.35 -11.52 15.76
C ILE A 612 26.54 -12.48 15.85
N LYS A 613 26.33 -13.73 15.39
CA LYS A 613 27.32 -14.81 15.43
C LYS A 613 27.74 -15.31 14.06
N SER A 614 26.88 -15.07 13.06
CA SER A 614 27.13 -15.51 11.68
C SER A 614 27.77 -14.37 10.87
N ASN A 615 28.57 -14.77 9.90
CA ASN A 615 29.10 -13.82 8.88
C ASN A 615 28.02 -13.43 7.84
N HIS A 616 26.83 -14.03 7.88
CA HIS A 616 25.71 -13.72 7.00
C HIS A 616 24.55 -13.16 7.81
N ILE A 617 24.10 -11.98 7.43
CA ILE A 617 22.95 -11.30 8.04
C ILE A 617 21.83 -11.19 7.01
N VAL A 618 20.65 -11.64 7.39
CA VAL A 618 19.41 -11.42 6.63
C VAL A 618 18.69 -10.21 7.20
N ILE A 619 18.45 -9.21 6.37
CA ILE A 619 17.74 -7.98 6.73
C ILE A 619 16.28 -8.12 6.30
N VAL A 620 15.37 -8.00 7.25
CA VAL A 620 13.93 -7.87 7.00
C VAL A 620 13.52 -6.46 7.39
N ALA A 621 13.59 -5.57 6.41
CA ALA A 621 13.31 -4.15 6.57
C ALA A 621 11.86 -3.80 6.22
N GLN A 622 11.40 -2.66 6.68
CA GLN A 622 10.06 -2.12 6.45
C GLN A 622 10.16 -0.61 6.21
N GLU A 623 9.24 -0.08 5.41
CA GLU A 623 9.12 1.35 5.13
C GLU A 623 10.45 1.96 4.69
N GLU A 624 10.85 3.07 5.26
CA GLU A 624 12.07 3.80 4.91
C GLU A 624 13.35 2.99 5.09
N LEU A 625 13.33 1.98 5.96
CA LEU A 625 14.49 1.09 6.15
C LEU A 625 14.82 0.29 4.89
N THR A 626 13.86 0.08 3.98
CA THR A 626 14.13 -0.60 2.70
C THR A 626 14.98 0.25 1.76
N SER A 627 14.96 1.57 1.93
CA SER A 627 15.79 2.50 1.15
C SER A 627 17.23 2.60 1.66
N ILE A 628 17.52 2.11 2.86
CA ILE A 628 18.85 2.15 3.47
C ILE A 628 19.67 0.99 2.93
N PRO A 629 20.77 1.26 2.22
CA PRO A 629 21.70 0.21 1.83
C PRO A 629 22.56 -0.17 3.04
N PHE A 630 22.13 -1.16 3.83
CA PHE A 630 22.78 -1.55 5.09
C PHE A 630 24.27 -1.89 4.91
N GLN A 631 24.69 -2.33 3.72
CA GLN A 631 26.09 -2.56 3.38
C GLN A 631 26.97 -1.29 3.50
N SER A 632 26.36 -0.10 3.38
CA SER A 632 27.05 1.18 3.50
C SER A 632 27.05 1.77 4.91
N LEU A 633 26.50 1.06 5.91
CA LEU A 633 26.53 1.51 7.30
C LEU A 633 27.91 1.28 7.91
N LEU A 634 28.48 2.35 8.45
CA LEU A 634 29.87 2.38 8.94
C LEU A 634 29.92 2.20 10.45
N ASP A 635 30.59 1.16 10.89
CA ASP A 635 30.87 0.92 12.31
C ASP A 635 31.83 1.99 12.83
N PRO A 636 31.41 2.87 13.74
CA PRO A 636 32.25 3.92 14.27
C PRO A 636 33.43 3.40 15.12
N ALA A 637 33.32 2.18 15.65
CA ALA A 637 34.38 1.58 16.49
C ALA A 637 35.50 1.00 15.64
N THR A 638 35.20 0.36 14.51
CA THR A 638 36.20 -0.31 13.66
C THR A 638 36.56 0.49 12.41
N GLY A 639 35.76 1.47 12.02
CA GLY A 639 35.91 2.19 10.77
C GLY A 639 35.66 1.34 9.51
N LYS A 640 34.99 0.18 9.65
CA LYS A 640 34.62 -0.70 8.54
C LYS A 640 33.13 -0.60 8.25
N PHE A 641 32.77 -0.72 6.98
CA PHE A 641 31.37 -0.83 6.59
C PHE A 641 30.81 -2.22 6.90
N LEU A 642 29.53 -2.31 7.23
CA LEU A 642 28.88 -3.58 7.53
C LEU A 642 29.04 -4.59 6.38
N GLY A 643 28.94 -4.14 5.12
CA GLY A 643 29.13 -4.97 3.94
C GLY A 643 30.56 -5.46 3.72
N GLU A 644 31.57 -4.90 4.39
CA GLU A 644 32.91 -5.46 4.37
C GLU A 644 33.07 -6.64 5.31
N THR A 645 32.37 -6.62 6.43
CA THR A 645 32.50 -7.58 7.52
C THR A 645 31.49 -8.71 7.46
N HIS A 646 30.31 -8.47 6.90
CA HIS A 646 29.22 -9.43 6.81
C HIS A 646 28.63 -9.49 5.39
N ALA A 647 28.31 -10.70 4.96
CA ALA A 647 27.48 -10.92 3.80
C ALA A 647 26.03 -10.52 4.13
N LEU A 648 25.40 -9.73 3.27
CA LEU A 648 24.04 -9.26 3.51
C LEU A 648 23.09 -9.80 2.46
N SER A 649 21.91 -10.25 2.90
CA SER A 649 20.77 -10.48 2.03
C SER A 649 19.51 -9.87 2.64
N TYR A 650 18.53 -9.59 1.79
CA TYR A 650 17.28 -8.94 2.18
C TYR A 650 16.10 -9.88 1.93
N ALA A 651 15.06 -9.71 2.72
CA ALA A 651 13.81 -10.42 2.48
C ALA A 651 12.62 -9.50 2.78
N PRO A 652 11.53 -9.60 1.99
CA PRO A 652 10.33 -8.81 2.24
C PRO A 652 9.66 -9.13 3.58
N SER A 653 9.69 -10.40 3.99
CA SER A 653 9.25 -10.88 5.29
C SER A 653 9.93 -12.21 5.62
N ALA A 654 9.85 -12.62 6.88
CA ALA A 654 10.37 -13.94 7.28
C ALA A 654 9.56 -15.07 6.65
N THR A 655 8.25 -14.89 6.49
CA THR A 655 7.35 -15.84 5.81
C THR A 655 7.75 -16.01 4.35
N VAL A 656 7.96 -14.90 3.62
CA VAL A 656 8.42 -14.96 2.23
C VAL A 656 9.75 -15.70 2.12
N LEU A 657 10.72 -15.38 2.98
CA LEU A 657 12.01 -16.08 2.98
C LEU A 657 11.86 -17.60 3.25
N ALA A 658 10.96 -17.97 4.16
CA ALA A 658 10.71 -19.37 4.49
C ALA A 658 10.06 -20.16 3.34
N THR A 659 9.23 -19.50 2.52
CA THR A 659 8.56 -20.12 1.36
C THR A 659 9.50 -20.33 0.16
N LEU A 660 10.64 -19.64 0.10
CA LEU A 660 11.66 -19.91 -0.92
C LEU A 660 12.33 -21.26 -0.66
N ASP A 661 12.35 -22.14 -1.66
CA ASP A 661 12.81 -23.51 -1.49
C ASP A 661 14.30 -23.60 -1.14
N GLN A 662 15.15 -23.51 -2.13
CA GLN A 662 16.60 -23.69 -1.96
C GLN A 662 17.36 -22.45 -2.40
N LYS A 663 18.60 -22.31 -1.90
CA LYS A 663 19.53 -21.28 -2.38
C LYS A 663 19.90 -21.55 -3.83
N SER A 664 20.00 -20.49 -4.62
CA SER A 664 20.61 -20.55 -5.95
C SER A 664 22.04 -21.07 -5.85
N ASN A 665 22.44 -21.92 -6.78
CA ASN A 665 23.76 -22.53 -6.79
C ASN A 665 24.59 -22.00 -7.96
N LEU A 666 25.51 -21.08 -7.66
CA LEU A 666 26.38 -20.48 -8.66
C LEU A 666 27.45 -21.41 -9.22
N LYS A 667 27.70 -22.61 -8.61
CA LYS A 667 28.64 -23.61 -9.14
C LYS A 667 28.14 -24.29 -10.39
N ASN A 668 26.83 -24.55 -10.46
CA ASN A 668 26.17 -25.28 -11.54
C ASN A 668 25.29 -24.36 -12.39
N VAL A 669 25.77 -23.19 -12.70
CA VAL A 669 25.04 -22.19 -13.48
C VAL A 669 24.96 -22.60 -14.95
N HIS A 670 23.75 -22.57 -15.48
CA HIS A 670 23.43 -22.42 -16.89
C HIS A 670 22.96 -20.98 -17.06
N LEU A 671 23.80 -20.14 -17.66
CA LEU A 671 23.64 -18.70 -17.69
C LEU A 671 23.02 -18.21 -19.00
N LEU A 672 21.96 -17.43 -18.89
CA LEU A 672 21.53 -16.49 -19.94
C LEU A 672 22.01 -15.10 -19.55
N ALA A 673 22.89 -14.49 -20.35
CA ALA A 673 23.37 -13.13 -20.14
C ALA A 673 23.05 -12.29 -21.37
N ALA A 674 22.27 -11.22 -21.20
CA ALA A 674 21.91 -10.32 -22.28
C ALA A 674 22.18 -8.86 -21.91
N ALA A 675 22.68 -8.09 -22.88
CA ALA A 675 23.01 -6.68 -22.69
C ALA A 675 22.35 -5.80 -23.77
N ASP A 676 22.06 -4.57 -23.38
CA ASP A 676 21.83 -3.49 -24.35
C ASP A 676 23.19 -2.97 -24.82
N PRO A 677 23.55 -3.13 -26.10
CA PRO A 677 24.84 -2.66 -26.62
C PRO A 677 24.96 -1.12 -26.61
N ALA A 678 23.87 -0.39 -26.40
CA ALA A 678 23.88 1.07 -26.24
C ALA A 678 24.36 1.51 -24.86
N ILE A 679 24.33 0.63 -23.86
CA ILE A 679 24.84 0.91 -22.51
C ILE A 679 26.36 0.65 -22.48
N ALA A 680 27.13 1.64 -22.02
CA ALA A 680 28.57 1.51 -21.89
C ALA A 680 28.91 0.29 -20.99
N ASP A 681 29.95 -0.44 -21.36
CA ASP A 681 30.47 -1.66 -20.70
C ASP A 681 29.50 -2.86 -20.59
N ALA A 682 28.19 -2.71 -20.88
CA ALA A 682 27.23 -3.79 -20.70
C ALA A 682 27.53 -5.02 -21.57
N SER A 683 27.89 -4.84 -22.83
CA SER A 683 28.33 -5.93 -23.70
C SER A 683 29.58 -6.64 -23.18
N ALA A 684 30.57 -5.87 -22.72
CA ALA A 684 31.81 -6.41 -22.16
C ALA A 684 31.57 -7.15 -20.82
N GLU A 685 30.62 -6.66 -20.01
CA GLU A 685 30.19 -7.29 -18.76
C GLU A 685 29.62 -8.71 -19.04
N VAL A 686 28.62 -8.83 -19.90
CA VAL A 686 27.98 -10.14 -20.18
C VAL A 686 28.93 -11.10 -20.87
N GLU A 687 29.84 -10.62 -21.72
CA GLU A 687 30.90 -11.44 -22.34
C GLU A 687 31.90 -11.97 -21.33
N ALA A 688 32.32 -11.12 -20.39
CA ALA A 688 33.26 -11.52 -19.34
C ALA A 688 32.64 -12.56 -18.39
N ILE A 689 31.39 -12.34 -17.98
CA ILE A 689 30.64 -13.29 -17.16
C ILE A 689 30.42 -14.61 -17.90
N GLY A 690 30.06 -14.55 -19.19
CA GLY A 690 29.87 -15.73 -20.03
C GLY A 690 31.09 -16.62 -20.14
N LYS A 691 32.31 -16.04 -20.16
CA LYS A 691 33.58 -16.78 -20.18
C LYS A 691 33.83 -17.59 -18.90
N LEU A 692 33.20 -17.24 -17.80
CA LEU A 692 33.29 -18.00 -16.53
C LEU A 692 32.55 -19.34 -16.58
N TYR A 693 31.63 -19.50 -17.54
CA TYR A 693 30.76 -20.67 -17.68
C TYR A 693 30.84 -21.29 -19.10
N PRO A 694 32.01 -21.76 -19.56
CA PRO A 694 32.22 -22.26 -20.89
C PRO A 694 31.30 -23.46 -21.19
N GLY A 695 30.60 -23.42 -22.32
CA GLY A 695 29.62 -24.43 -22.73
C GLY A 695 28.32 -24.48 -21.93
N ARG A 696 28.15 -23.58 -20.95
CA ARG A 696 26.96 -23.45 -20.07
C ARG A 696 26.38 -22.03 -20.07
N SER A 697 26.85 -21.17 -20.98
CA SER A 697 26.35 -19.79 -21.07
C SER A 697 25.84 -19.51 -22.49
N LYS A 698 24.73 -18.74 -22.55
CA LYS A 698 24.28 -18.05 -23.75
C LYS A 698 24.42 -16.55 -23.52
N VAL A 699 25.27 -15.93 -24.35
CA VAL A 699 25.54 -14.49 -24.27
C VAL A 699 24.91 -13.80 -25.47
N VAL A 700 24.17 -12.73 -25.25
CA VAL A 700 23.59 -11.83 -26.25
C VAL A 700 24.12 -10.42 -25.97
N SER A 701 25.22 -10.05 -26.69
CA SER A 701 25.95 -8.81 -26.45
C SER A 701 25.88 -7.80 -27.60
N ASN A 702 25.53 -8.29 -28.81
CA ASN A 702 25.59 -7.46 -30.03
C ASN A 702 24.22 -6.88 -30.45
N ASN A 703 23.14 -7.40 -29.91
CA ASN A 703 21.78 -6.95 -30.17
C ASN A 703 20.97 -6.95 -28.86
N LEU A 704 20.14 -5.95 -28.69
CA LEU A 704 19.17 -5.94 -27.60
C LEU A 704 18.18 -7.10 -27.80
N VAL A 705 17.99 -7.91 -26.74
CA VAL A 705 17.07 -9.04 -26.74
C VAL A 705 15.61 -8.55 -26.73
N SER A 706 14.73 -9.25 -27.42
CA SER A 706 13.29 -8.95 -27.42
C SER A 706 12.55 -9.72 -26.32
N LYS A 707 11.37 -9.24 -25.94
CA LYS A 707 10.51 -9.89 -24.94
C LYS A 707 10.17 -11.34 -25.29
N PRO A 708 9.69 -11.69 -26.52
CA PRO A 708 9.47 -13.10 -26.90
C PRO A 708 10.72 -13.97 -26.81
N GLU A 709 11.91 -13.41 -27.11
CA GLU A 709 13.17 -14.15 -26.96
C GLU A 709 13.47 -14.45 -25.49
N ILE A 710 13.30 -13.48 -24.58
CA ILE A 710 13.46 -13.72 -23.14
C ILE A 710 12.50 -14.80 -22.67
N GLU A 711 11.21 -14.69 -22.97
CA GLU A 711 10.17 -15.65 -22.58
C GLU A 711 10.49 -17.07 -23.06
N SER A 712 11.01 -17.21 -24.26
CA SER A 712 11.39 -18.52 -24.83
C SER A 712 12.66 -19.10 -24.23
N LEU A 713 13.56 -18.28 -23.73
CA LEU A 713 14.89 -18.71 -23.29
C LEU A 713 14.99 -18.99 -21.79
N VAL A 714 14.32 -18.16 -20.94
CA VAL A 714 14.55 -18.19 -19.49
C VAL A 714 14.29 -19.55 -18.84
N SER A 715 13.38 -20.36 -19.40
CA SER A 715 13.10 -21.72 -18.92
C SER A 715 14.28 -22.69 -19.03
N ASN A 716 15.27 -22.38 -19.86
CA ASN A 716 16.43 -23.26 -20.11
C ASN A 716 17.65 -22.91 -19.21
N TYR A 717 17.55 -21.83 -18.44
CA TYR A 717 18.67 -21.29 -17.65
C TYR A 717 18.26 -21.10 -16.19
N ASN A 718 19.16 -21.48 -15.27
CA ASN A 718 18.97 -21.27 -13.84
C ASN A 718 19.66 -19.99 -13.30
N ALA A 719 20.30 -19.24 -14.20
CA ALA A 719 20.77 -17.90 -13.93
C ALA A 719 20.45 -17.01 -15.14
N VAL A 720 19.80 -15.89 -14.88
CA VAL A 720 19.44 -14.89 -15.89
C VAL A 720 20.08 -13.57 -15.48
N HIS A 721 20.91 -13.01 -16.36
CA HIS A 721 21.56 -11.72 -16.15
C HIS A 721 21.17 -10.76 -17.27
N LEU A 722 20.52 -9.66 -16.91
CA LEU A 722 20.07 -8.64 -17.87
C LEU A 722 20.76 -7.31 -17.55
N SER A 723 21.61 -6.85 -18.45
CA SER A 723 22.27 -5.53 -18.41
C SER A 723 21.57 -4.63 -19.44
N VAL A 724 20.40 -4.08 -19.05
CA VAL A 724 19.49 -3.32 -19.91
C VAL A 724 18.99 -2.07 -19.18
N HIS A 725 18.35 -1.15 -19.89
CA HIS A 725 17.68 -0.05 -19.21
C HIS A 725 16.45 -0.55 -18.44
N GLY A 726 16.24 0.01 -17.24
CA GLY A 726 15.05 -0.23 -16.44
C GLY A 726 14.43 1.09 -15.99
N LYS A 727 13.13 1.10 -15.83
CA LYS A 727 12.40 2.26 -15.30
C LYS A 727 11.47 1.81 -14.19
N PHE A 728 11.62 2.44 -13.04
CA PHE A 728 10.71 2.27 -11.93
C PHE A 728 9.53 3.24 -12.03
N ASN A 729 8.31 2.76 -11.78
CA ASN A 729 7.10 3.57 -11.70
C ASN A 729 6.60 3.60 -10.25
N ALA A 730 6.81 4.73 -9.58
CA ALA A 730 6.41 4.87 -8.18
C ALA A 730 4.87 4.92 -7.98
N GLY A 731 4.11 5.39 -8.99
CA GLY A 731 2.65 5.45 -8.91
C GLY A 731 1.95 4.11 -9.11
N ASP A 732 2.60 3.20 -9.85
CA ASP A 732 2.16 1.81 -10.04
C ASP A 732 3.37 0.90 -10.25
N PRO A 733 3.83 0.19 -9.23
CA PRO A 733 5.02 -0.66 -9.29
C PRO A 733 4.93 -1.81 -10.29
N LEU A 734 3.73 -2.27 -10.62
CA LEU A 734 3.52 -3.30 -11.63
C LEU A 734 3.80 -2.81 -13.05
N LEU A 735 3.78 -1.50 -13.25
CA LEU A 735 4.15 -0.85 -14.50
C LEU A 735 5.63 -0.47 -14.58
N SER A 736 6.43 -0.77 -13.57
CA SER A 736 7.89 -0.74 -13.68
C SER A 736 8.33 -1.73 -14.74
N TYR A 737 9.32 -1.38 -15.58
CA TYR A 737 9.66 -2.21 -16.73
C TYR A 737 11.16 -2.22 -17.04
N LEU A 738 11.57 -3.23 -17.79
CA LEU A 738 12.87 -3.30 -18.47
C LEU A 738 12.67 -2.98 -19.96
N ASP A 739 13.53 -2.12 -20.50
CA ASP A 739 13.53 -1.81 -21.93
C ASP A 739 14.23 -2.92 -22.71
N LEU A 740 13.48 -3.58 -23.57
CA LEU A 740 13.92 -4.62 -24.48
C LEU A 740 13.67 -4.18 -25.92
N LYS A 741 14.18 -4.97 -26.88
CA LYS A 741 13.96 -4.73 -28.30
C LYS A 741 12.47 -4.87 -28.62
N PRO A 742 11.83 -3.87 -29.26
CA PRO A 742 10.49 -4.01 -29.79
C PRO A 742 10.41 -5.14 -30.81
N ALA A 743 9.39 -6.00 -30.68
CA ALA A 743 9.09 -7.08 -31.61
C ALA A 743 7.58 -7.15 -31.84
N PRO A 744 7.01 -6.42 -32.81
CA PRO A 744 5.56 -6.34 -32.97
C PRO A 744 4.88 -7.71 -32.99
N PRO A 745 3.74 -7.87 -32.26
CA PRO A 745 2.95 -6.82 -31.58
C PRO A 745 3.49 -6.35 -30.24
N ALA A 746 4.59 -6.91 -29.69
CA ALA A 746 5.17 -6.49 -28.42
C ALA A 746 5.92 -5.15 -28.55
N ASP A 747 5.69 -4.24 -27.61
CA ASP A 747 6.24 -2.88 -27.60
C ASP A 747 7.71 -2.78 -27.13
N GLY A 748 8.27 -3.89 -26.62
CA GLY A 748 9.65 -3.96 -26.12
C GLY A 748 9.78 -3.68 -24.63
N ARG A 749 8.70 -3.42 -23.91
CA ARG A 749 8.71 -3.28 -22.45
C ARG A 749 8.36 -4.59 -21.79
N LEU A 750 9.22 -5.06 -20.91
CA LEU A 750 8.92 -6.19 -20.02
C LEU A 750 8.54 -5.62 -18.66
N THR A 751 7.25 -5.51 -18.39
CA THR A 751 6.74 -4.94 -17.15
C THR A 751 6.84 -5.89 -15.97
N ALA A 752 6.81 -5.37 -14.75
CA ALA A 752 6.75 -6.19 -13.54
C ALA A 752 5.50 -7.08 -13.53
N ALA A 753 4.36 -6.59 -14.05
CA ALA A 753 3.15 -7.40 -14.21
C ALA A 753 3.39 -8.62 -15.12
N GLU A 754 4.10 -8.46 -16.22
CA GLU A 754 4.42 -9.56 -17.13
C GLU A 754 5.50 -10.50 -16.60
N MET A 755 6.42 -10.00 -15.77
CA MET A 755 7.43 -10.83 -15.13
C MET A 755 6.84 -11.94 -14.25
N PHE A 756 5.60 -11.79 -13.75
CA PHE A 756 4.88 -12.88 -13.05
C PHE A 756 4.69 -14.13 -13.93
N GLY A 757 4.51 -13.95 -15.23
CA GLY A 757 4.29 -15.01 -16.20
C GLY A 757 5.58 -15.62 -16.76
N LEU A 758 6.76 -15.12 -16.41
CA LEU A 758 8.01 -15.66 -16.91
C LEU A 758 8.22 -17.12 -16.45
N PRO A 759 8.52 -18.05 -17.35
CA PRO A 759 8.74 -19.44 -17.01
C PRO A 759 10.16 -19.68 -16.47
N LEU A 760 10.51 -18.98 -15.37
CA LEU A 760 11.83 -19.16 -14.74
C LEU A 760 11.97 -20.56 -14.15
N GLN A 761 13.19 -21.11 -14.19
CA GLN A 761 13.47 -22.33 -13.43
C GLN A 761 13.32 -22.11 -11.93
N LYS A 762 12.82 -23.12 -11.21
CA LYS A 762 12.79 -23.08 -9.73
C LYS A 762 14.21 -22.84 -9.19
N ASN A 763 14.30 -21.98 -8.18
CA ASN A 763 15.55 -21.62 -7.50
C ASN A 763 16.57 -20.92 -8.42
N SER A 764 16.10 -20.21 -9.45
CA SER A 764 16.99 -19.44 -10.31
C SER A 764 17.55 -18.20 -9.62
N LEU A 765 18.72 -17.77 -10.10
CA LEU A 765 19.29 -16.47 -9.85
C LEU A 765 18.83 -15.52 -10.95
N VAL A 766 18.32 -14.35 -10.58
CA VAL A 766 18.06 -13.25 -11.52
C VAL A 766 18.86 -12.02 -11.12
N VAL A 767 19.68 -11.53 -12.02
CA VAL A 767 20.47 -10.33 -11.85
C VAL A 767 19.99 -9.27 -12.83
N LEU A 768 19.52 -8.15 -12.33
CA LEU A 768 19.15 -6.98 -13.12
C LEU A 768 20.23 -5.90 -12.93
N SER A 769 21.21 -5.91 -13.81
CA SER A 769 22.23 -4.86 -13.93
C SER A 769 21.63 -3.70 -14.73
N ALA A 770 20.57 -3.09 -14.19
CA ALA A 770 19.77 -2.09 -14.86
C ALA A 770 19.66 -0.84 -13.99
N CYS A 771 19.82 0.33 -14.57
CA CYS A 771 19.63 1.59 -13.85
C CYS A 771 18.20 1.72 -13.34
N GLU A 772 18.03 2.22 -12.11
CA GLU A 772 16.74 2.56 -11.48
C GLU A 772 15.82 1.38 -11.07
N THR A 773 16.22 0.13 -11.16
CA THR A 773 15.39 -1.00 -10.69
C THR A 773 15.18 -1.00 -9.17
N GLY A 774 15.92 -0.19 -8.45
CA GLY A 774 15.85 0.00 -7.01
C GLY A 774 15.54 1.43 -6.54
N LYS A 775 15.07 2.34 -7.42
CA LYS A 775 14.63 3.66 -6.95
C LYS A 775 13.38 3.50 -6.08
N VAL A 776 13.55 3.83 -4.81
CA VAL A 776 12.45 4.11 -3.88
C VAL A 776 12.23 5.62 -3.92
N GLN A 777 11.12 6.07 -4.47
CA GLN A 777 10.65 7.44 -4.28
C GLN A 777 9.76 7.47 -3.04
N GLU A 778 9.73 8.56 -2.34
CA GLU A 778 9.26 8.86 -0.98
C GLU A 778 7.84 8.43 -0.56
N THR A 779 7.19 7.50 -1.21
CA THR A 779 5.87 7.02 -0.83
C THR A 779 5.79 5.50 -0.90
N HIS A 780 5.74 4.88 0.28
CA HIS A 780 5.39 3.49 0.54
C HIS A 780 6.40 2.41 0.15
N ALA A 781 7.10 1.93 1.13
CA ALA A 781 8.08 0.83 1.10
C ALA A 781 7.56 -0.52 0.55
N SER A 782 6.27 -0.67 0.31
CA SER A 782 5.69 -1.81 -0.39
C SER A 782 5.95 -1.82 -1.90
N GLU A 783 6.48 -0.76 -2.48
CA GLU A 783 6.49 -0.51 -3.93
C GLU A 783 7.79 -0.91 -4.62
N ALA A 784 8.94 -0.86 -3.96
CA ALA A 784 10.18 -1.48 -4.46
C ALA A 784 10.03 -2.99 -4.67
N LEU A 785 8.95 -3.55 -4.17
CA LEU A 785 8.59 -4.96 -4.29
C LEU A 785 7.99 -5.36 -5.66
N GLY A 786 7.63 -4.46 -6.55
CA GLY A 786 7.03 -4.79 -7.82
C GLY A 786 7.82 -5.84 -8.60
N MET A 787 9.06 -5.54 -9.01
CA MET A 787 9.93 -6.49 -9.73
C MET A 787 10.42 -7.64 -8.84
N VAL A 788 10.77 -7.36 -7.57
CA VAL A 788 11.18 -8.39 -6.60
C VAL A 788 10.08 -9.43 -6.46
N ARG A 789 8.86 -8.99 -6.24
CA ARG A 789 7.70 -9.83 -6.05
C ARG A 789 7.42 -10.68 -7.27
N SER A 790 7.42 -10.08 -8.45
CA SER A 790 7.14 -10.76 -9.72
C SER A 790 8.16 -11.84 -10.02
N LEU A 791 9.44 -11.55 -9.86
CA LEU A 791 10.52 -12.49 -10.18
C LEU A 791 10.62 -13.62 -9.15
N LEU A 792 10.42 -13.35 -7.84
CA LEU A 792 10.33 -14.40 -6.84
C LEU A 792 9.14 -15.32 -7.10
N TYR A 793 8.00 -14.78 -7.51
CA TYR A 793 6.84 -15.56 -7.92
C TYR A 793 7.14 -16.40 -9.17
N ALA A 794 7.77 -15.80 -10.19
CA ALA A 794 8.09 -16.46 -11.45
C ALA A 794 9.07 -17.65 -11.32
N GLY A 795 9.88 -17.72 -10.26
CA GLY A 795 10.79 -18.85 -10.07
C GLY A 795 12.10 -18.53 -9.38
N ALA A 796 12.48 -17.30 -9.29
CA ALA A 796 13.72 -16.94 -8.65
C ALA A 796 13.70 -17.26 -7.15
N SER A 797 14.85 -17.67 -6.60
CA SER A 797 15.10 -17.73 -5.16
C SER A 797 16.09 -16.68 -4.70
N THR A 798 16.86 -16.12 -5.63
CA THR A 798 17.85 -15.09 -5.39
C THR A 798 17.77 -14.02 -6.48
N LEU A 799 17.70 -12.78 -6.06
CA LEU A 799 17.70 -11.61 -6.94
C LEU A 799 18.89 -10.71 -6.57
N VAL A 800 19.51 -10.11 -7.57
CA VAL A 800 20.48 -9.03 -7.41
C VAL A 800 20.00 -7.84 -8.21
N LEU A 801 19.66 -6.75 -7.52
CA LEU A 801 19.08 -5.53 -8.09
C LEU A 801 19.91 -4.31 -7.67
N SER A 802 19.89 -3.24 -8.49
CA SER A 802 20.54 -1.98 -8.12
C SER A 802 19.58 -1.00 -7.47
N SER A 803 19.98 -0.35 -6.40
CA SER A 803 19.20 0.64 -5.64
C SER A 803 19.22 2.04 -6.26
N TRP A 804 20.18 2.35 -7.12
CA TRP A 804 20.30 3.61 -7.85
C TRP A 804 21.02 3.41 -9.18
N GLU A 805 21.06 4.46 -10.01
CA GLU A 805 21.80 4.47 -11.26
C GLU A 805 23.30 4.27 -11.01
N VAL A 806 23.86 3.22 -11.56
CA VAL A 806 25.22 2.75 -11.30
C VAL A 806 26.22 3.23 -12.35
N ASN A 807 27.50 3.30 -11.97
CA ASN A 807 28.59 3.56 -12.91
C ASN A 807 28.93 2.27 -13.65
N ALA A 808 28.99 2.31 -14.97
CA ALA A 808 29.15 1.14 -15.83
C ALA A 808 30.45 0.35 -15.54
N ALA A 809 31.58 1.03 -15.39
CA ALA A 809 32.87 0.35 -15.16
C ALA A 809 32.97 -0.31 -13.79
N SER A 810 32.49 0.36 -12.72
CA SER A 810 32.44 -0.23 -11.38
C SER A 810 31.43 -1.39 -11.30
N THR A 811 30.30 -1.29 -12.02
CA THR A 811 29.30 -2.35 -12.15
C THR A 811 29.88 -3.59 -12.78
N ARG A 812 30.57 -3.42 -13.90
CA ARG A 812 31.26 -4.54 -14.57
C ARG A 812 32.23 -5.23 -13.61
N LEU A 813 33.08 -4.48 -12.89
CA LEU A 813 33.99 -5.05 -11.90
C LEU A 813 33.24 -5.81 -10.80
N TRP A 814 32.13 -5.26 -10.32
CA TRP A 814 31.30 -5.89 -9.32
C TRP A 814 30.71 -7.23 -9.83
N MET A 815 30.11 -7.23 -11.03
CA MET A 815 29.49 -8.40 -11.61
C MET A 815 30.49 -9.50 -11.97
N GLU A 816 31.62 -9.15 -12.59
CA GLU A 816 32.71 -10.10 -12.85
C GLU A 816 33.21 -10.76 -11.55
N SER A 817 33.37 -9.98 -10.48
CA SER A 817 33.79 -10.50 -9.17
C SER A 817 32.70 -11.37 -8.55
N PHE A 818 31.44 -10.94 -8.56
CA PHE A 818 30.30 -11.71 -8.04
C PHE A 818 30.22 -13.11 -8.65
N TYR A 819 30.22 -13.21 -9.97
CA TYR A 819 30.14 -14.50 -10.64
C TYR A 819 31.39 -15.37 -10.47
N ARG A 820 32.57 -14.77 -10.43
CA ARG A 820 33.82 -15.48 -10.18
C ARG A 820 33.86 -16.08 -8.76
N GLU A 821 33.57 -15.28 -7.75
CA GLU A 821 33.57 -15.70 -6.35
C GLU A 821 32.43 -16.69 -6.07
N GLY A 822 31.31 -16.53 -6.73
CA GLY A 822 30.14 -17.41 -6.61
C GLY A 822 30.38 -18.84 -7.05
N GLN A 823 31.46 -19.12 -7.85
CA GLN A 823 31.87 -20.48 -8.16
C GLN A 823 32.38 -21.27 -6.94
N SER A 824 32.83 -20.59 -5.91
CA SER A 824 33.40 -21.18 -4.70
C SER A 824 32.58 -20.91 -3.42
N THR A 825 31.72 -19.89 -3.43
CA THR A 825 30.98 -19.43 -2.25
C THR A 825 29.45 -19.41 -2.51
N ASN A 826 28.66 -19.04 -1.51
CA ASN A 826 27.24 -18.77 -1.69
C ASN A 826 27.01 -17.36 -2.27
N PRO A 827 25.82 -17.05 -2.84
CA PRO A 827 25.55 -15.76 -3.45
C PRO A 827 25.75 -14.54 -2.53
N ALA A 828 25.40 -14.64 -1.25
CA ALA A 828 25.56 -13.52 -0.32
C ALA A 828 27.04 -13.19 -0.05
N GLU A 829 27.85 -14.23 0.13
CA GLU A 829 29.30 -14.05 0.31
C GLU A 829 29.97 -13.58 -0.99
N ALA A 830 29.51 -14.09 -2.15
CA ALA A 830 30.00 -13.61 -3.45
C ALA A 830 29.70 -12.10 -3.63
N ALA A 831 28.51 -11.64 -3.22
CA ALA A 831 28.14 -10.22 -3.25
C ALA A 831 29.03 -9.38 -2.31
N ARG A 832 29.33 -9.88 -1.12
CA ARG A 832 30.24 -9.22 -0.19
C ARG A 832 31.65 -9.10 -0.78
N LEU A 833 32.19 -10.17 -1.36
CA LEU A 833 33.51 -10.18 -1.96
C LEU A 833 33.58 -9.26 -3.19
N ALA A 834 32.53 -9.21 -4.00
CA ALA A 834 32.40 -8.28 -5.11
C ALA A 834 32.40 -6.82 -4.63
N LEU A 835 31.67 -6.50 -3.57
CA LEU A 835 31.68 -5.20 -2.92
C LEU A 835 33.10 -4.81 -2.49
N VAL A 836 33.81 -5.70 -1.80
CA VAL A 836 35.18 -5.46 -1.32
C VAL A 836 36.12 -5.26 -2.51
N ALA A 837 35.99 -6.02 -3.60
CA ALA A 837 36.80 -5.86 -4.79
C ALA A 837 36.66 -4.47 -5.43
N VAL A 838 35.41 -3.99 -5.58
CA VAL A 838 35.16 -2.64 -6.13
C VAL A 838 35.66 -1.56 -5.18
N LYS A 839 35.35 -1.66 -3.88
CA LYS A 839 35.79 -0.68 -2.87
C LYS A 839 37.32 -0.57 -2.80
N SER A 840 38.06 -1.66 -3.04
CA SER A 840 39.53 -1.69 -3.02
C SER A 840 40.14 -1.04 -4.26
N HIS A 841 39.36 -0.76 -5.29
CA HIS A 841 39.85 -0.05 -6.47
C HIS A 841 40.00 1.45 -6.15
N PRO A 842 41.14 2.08 -6.47
CA PRO A 842 41.42 3.47 -6.08
C PRO A 842 40.33 4.48 -6.53
N GLU A 843 39.76 4.29 -7.72
CA GLU A 843 38.78 5.18 -8.29
C GLU A 843 37.34 4.92 -7.79
N TYR A 844 37.11 3.76 -7.13
CA TYR A 844 35.78 3.33 -6.75
C TYR A 844 35.58 3.17 -5.24
N SER A 845 36.36 3.86 -4.44
CA SER A 845 36.36 3.76 -2.97
C SER A 845 35.06 4.34 -2.35
N HIS A 846 34.40 5.28 -3.03
CA HIS A 846 33.13 5.87 -2.57
C HIS A 846 31.99 4.85 -2.61
N PRO A 847 31.11 4.79 -1.58
CA PRO A 847 30.01 3.83 -1.51
C PRO A 847 29.03 3.86 -2.70
N PHE A 848 28.92 4.97 -3.41
CA PHE A 848 28.17 5.08 -4.66
C PHE A 848 28.48 3.94 -5.64
N TYR A 849 29.76 3.54 -5.75
CA TYR A 849 30.23 2.59 -6.75
C TYR A 849 30.03 1.12 -6.35
N TRP A 850 29.95 0.79 -5.05
CA TRP A 850 29.93 -0.60 -4.58
C TRP A 850 28.71 -0.97 -3.72
N ALA A 851 27.98 0.02 -3.16
CA ALA A 851 26.86 -0.27 -2.27
C ALA A 851 25.50 -0.27 -3.00
N ALA A 852 25.50 -0.13 -4.33
CA ALA A 852 24.27 -0.08 -5.09
C ALA A 852 23.52 -1.43 -5.15
N PHE A 853 24.25 -2.55 -5.17
CA PHE A 853 23.66 -3.85 -5.39
C PHE A 853 23.13 -4.48 -4.11
N VAL A 854 21.85 -4.86 -4.16
CA VAL A 854 21.10 -5.49 -3.06
C VAL A 854 20.74 -6.91 -3.48
N MET A 855 21.11 -7.87 -2.67
CA MET A 855 20.72 -9.27 -2.85
C MET A 855 19.46 -9.56 -2.07
N THR A 856 18.39 -10.01 -2.72
CA THR A 856 17.13 -10.38 -2.08
C THR A 856 16.86 -11.88 -2.24
N GLY A 857 16.40 -12.53 -1.17
CA GLY A 857 16.10 -13.96 -1.14
C GLY A 857 17.20 -14.78 -0.45
N LYS A 858 17.37 -16.04 -0.91
CA LYS A 858 18.27 -17.04 -0.30
C LYS A 858 19.61 -17.13 -0.98
#